data_4e89b14321539d22fbf9d1eb830761ce
#
_entry.id   4e89b14321539d22fbf9d1eb830761ce
#
_cell.length_a   1.000
_cell.length_b   1.000
_cell.length_c   1.000
_cell.angle_alpha   90.00
_cell.angle_beta   90.00
_cell.angle_gamma   90.00
#
_symmetry.space_group_name_H-M   'P 1'
#
loop_
_entity.id
_entity.type
_entity.pdbx_description
1 polymer ?
#
loop_
_entity_poly.entity_id
_entity_poly.type
_entity_poly.pdbx_seq_one_letter_code
_entity_poly.pdbx_strand_id
1 'polypeptide(L)'
;MRYLVGTDNNTWRLPDAIQAAAAGDTIEFQAGYSPVVDGIAISKDLHFEGKVTLAEGGNQNFTNVITGKFNINQQANVTFENIWICYGVERTNIINCKEQAEVSLINCVLENSQTDGEVYPLIYAENESKVVLKNTTIMENPKLYIKSYIENSELELDNCVFQDCKLIIDNVDFKVNNSTLQTGDGNAINAAGCNVEIVNSTIKGCDKDKEYPAVWLDKSTASIVSSRILQPGFSAAICVKSGSGLHSEGNEFTSIKVEDAKATFKDTVIREGAMIQDESAACILGEWNILGESEDKIDLGIMNRSVVYGDTLTLNHVNSPNIRMTEDSIFSVKELKHNGGEVSELNIEAEEGCKTYYPKNGRASGNAGNGSEDSDKPQVSAREQLNQLIGLGSVKKEIDKMLRMVEFNQQRIAKGLEPQEQSYHSVFLGNPGTGKTTVARLIGEVLFESGAFKSDEFKLIEASEPDFISQNVGGTAQQTLALLEKAKGGVLFIDEAYALNKKDANVDFGIEAINTILKYMEDHRGEIMIIFAGYTKEMEEFLKTNPGLTSRVPNKFVFEDYTPDEIVEIGEKDLVKKQYQFEDEEYYAQQVKRAYRNSLDHSNARWIRNFNEKLLKAFANRVMNTGTEDLETITRADIDEVLAQGRYQASGKKDEDALERLQKLIGINGVKEQVNRFISLVELNHRREEQGMENSDFTLHSLFLGNPGTGKTTVGPYCR
;
A
#
# COMPACT_ATOMS: atom_id res chain seq x y z
N MET A 1 -0.53 50.27 -12.08
CA MET A 1 -0.67 51.25 -13.20
C MET A 1 -0.80 50.48 -14.52
N ARG A 2 -1.26 51.10 -15.63
CA ARG A 2 -1.29 50.45 -16.94
C ARG A 2 -0.38 51.21 -17.91
N TYR A 3 0.49 50.49 -18.59
CA TYR A 3 1.41 51.00 -19.59
C TYR A 3 0.99 50.48 -20.95
N LEU A 4 0.49 51.32 -21.82
CA LEU A 4 0.12 50.95 -23.18
C LEU A 4 1.39 50.90 -24.05
N VAL A 5 1.70 49.72 -24.60
CA VAL A 5 2.83 49.52 -25.51
C VAL A 5 2.34 49.42 -26.97
N GLY A 6 3.07 50.06 -27.89
CA GLY A 6 2.66 50.13 -29.26
C GLY A 6 3.62 50.88 -30.17
N THR A 7 3.16 51.21 -31.39
CA THR A 7 3.93 51.94 -32.41
C THR A 7 3.65 53.42 -32.43
N ASP A 8 2.62 53.90 -31.75
CA ASP A 8 2.19 55.31 -31.78
C ASP A 8 3.06 56.15 -30.84
N ASN A 9 3.12 57.45 -31.12
CA ASN A 9 3.92 58.42 -30.35
C ASN A 9 3.51 58.55 -28.88
N ASN A 10 2.31 58.08 -28.52
CA ASN A 10 1.75 58.10 -27.13
C ASN A 10 1.88 56.75 -26.45
N THR A 11 2.57 55.78 -27.04
CA THR A 11 2.78 54.43 -26.46
C THR A 11 4.22 54.22 -26.07
N TRP A 12 4.44 53.29 -25.15
CA TRP A 12 5.76 52.87 -24.68
C TRP A 12 6.37 51.82 -25.63
N ARG A 13 7.69 51.74 -25.68
CA ARG A 13 8.34 50.52 -26.18
C ARG A 13 8.30 49.44 -25.06
N LEU A 14 8.19 48.20 -25.42
CA LEU A 14 8.05 47.12 -24.45
C LEU A 14 9.16 47.08 -23.38
N PRO A 15 10.48 47.17 -23.71
CA PRO A 15 11.52 47.16 -22.68
C PRO A 15 11.47 48.38 -21.76
N ASP A 16 11.15 49.56 -22.29
CA ASP A 16 11.06 50.81 -21.51
C ASP A 16 9.86 50.77 -20.55
N ALA A 17 8.71 50.21 -20.98
CA ALA A 17 7.52 50.00 -20.16
C ALA A 17 7.84 49.04 -19.00
N ILE A 18 8.52 47.91 -19.28
CA ILE A 18 8.91 46.94 -18.27
C ILE A 18 9.87 47.59 -17.24
N GLN A 19 10.81 48.40 -17.70
CA GLN A 19 11.71 49.10 -16.80
C GLN A 19 11.01 50.11 -15.88
N ALA A 20 10.06 50.86 -16.43
CA ALA A 20 9.29 51.90 -15.71
C ALA A 20 8.21 51.38 -14.77
N ALA A 21 7.66 50.21 -15.07
CA ALA A 21 6.55 49.62 -14.30
C ALA A 21 6.99 49.23 -12.87
N ALA A 22 6.11 49.39 -11.91
CA ALA A 22 6.25 48.89 -10.55
C ALA A 22 5.68 47.46 -10.43
N ALA A 23 5.96 46.76 -9.34
CA ALA A 23 5.37 45.45 -9.06
C ALA A 23 3.83 45.57 -9.01
N GLY A 24 3.15 44.62 -9.68
CA GLY A 24 1.68 44.60 -9.82
C GLY A 24 1.11 45.49 -10.94
N ASP A 25 1.97 46.13 -11.73
CA ASP A 25 1.51 46.94 -12.88
C ASP A 25 1.20 46.06 -14.12
N THR A 26 0.36 46.59 -15.00
CA THR A 26 -0.06 45.95 -16.25
C THR A 26 0.61 46.60 -17.44
N ILE A 27 1.14 45.77 -18.35
CA ILE A 27 1.66 46.13 -19.68
C ILE A 27 0.61 45.73 -20.68
N GLU A 28 -0.14 46.69 -21.19
CA GLU A 28 -1.24 46.48 -22.17
C GLU A 28 -0.73 46.67 -23.62
N PHE A 29 -1.00 45.73 -24.52
CA PHE A 29 -0.57 45.78 -25.89
C PHE A 29 -1.62 46.49 -26.77
N GLN A 30 -1.18 47.43 -27.59
CA GLN A 30 -1.99 47.96 -28.67
C GLN A 30 -2.28 46.85 -29.69
N ALA A 31 -3.51 46.77 -30.18
CA ALA A 31 -3.87 45.76 -31.18
C ALA A 31 -2.94 45.83 -32.40
N GLY A 32 -2.42 44.70 -32.85
CA GLY A 32 -1.50 44.57 -33.96
C GLY A 32 -0.03 44.92 -33.65
N TYR A 33 0.30 45.33 -32.44
CA TYR A 33 1.68 45.54 -32.04
C TYR A 33 2.38 44.20 -31.73
N SER A 34 3.43 43.88 -32.48
CA SER A 34 4.16 42.61 -32.41
C SER A 34 5.66 42.89 -32.21
N PRO A 35 6.11 43.09 -30.99
CA PRO A 35 7.51 43.40 -30.70
C PRO A 35 8.44 42.20 -30.87
N VAL A 36 9.66 42.48 -31.31
CA VAL A 36 10.79 41.56 -31.28
C VAL A 36 11.69 41.97 -30.12
N VAL A 37 11.98 41.02 -29.21
CA VAL A 37 12.78 41.28 -28.04
C VAL A 37 13.86 40.19 -27.83
N ASP A 38 15.06 40.60 -27.57
CA ASP A 38 16.19 39.68 -27.36
C ASP A 38 16.47 39.52 -25.85
N GLY A 39 15.66 38.66 -25.21
CA GLY A 39 15.85 38.29 -23.82
C GLY A 39 15.48 39.38 -22.80
N ILE A 40 14.28 39.28 -22.28
CA ILE A 40 13.80 40.16 -21.21
C ILE A 40 13.98 39.48 -19.86
N ALA A 41 14.66 40.12 -18.92
CA ALA A 41 14.73 39.72 -17.52
C ALA A 41 13.63 40.42 -16.71
N ILE A 42 12.82 39.66 -15.98
CA ILE A 42 11.74 40.16 -15.15
C ILE A 42 11.97 39.67 -13.71
N SER A 43 12.14 40.59 -12.79
CA SER A 43 12.37 40.35 -11.36
C SER A 43 11.33 41.02 -10.46
N LYS A 44 10.16 41.29 -10.99
CA LYS A 44 9.02 41.90 -10.28
C LYS A 44 7.71 41.44 -10.88
N ASP A 45 6.65 41.50 -10.11
CA ASP A 45 5.31 41.10 -10.53
C ASP A 45 4.80 41.98 -11.67
N LEU A 46 4.45 41.37 -12.80
CA LEU A 46 3.93 42.10 -13.95
C LEU A 46 2.83 41.29 -14.63
N HIS A 47 1.83 42.02 -15.15
CA HIS A 47 0.77 41.46 -16.00
C HIS A 47 0.91 41.99 -17.42
N PHE A 48 1.08 41.11 -18.40
CA PHE A 48 1.13 41.40 -19.82
C PHE A 48 -0.23 41.06 -20.45
N GLU A 49 -0.95 42.04 -20.97
CA GLU A 49 -2.29 41.88 -21.50
C GLU A 49 -2.34 42.21 -23.01
N GLY A 50 -2.55 41.18 -23.83
CA GLY A 50 -2.75 41.29 -25.28
C GLY A 50 -4.23 41.39 -25.64
N LYS A 51 -4.51 41.50 -26.95
CA LYS A 51 -5.88 41.55 -27.48
C LYS A 51 -6.15 40.41 -28.45
N VAL A 52 -7.34 39.86 -28.30
CA VAL A 52 -7.84 38.76 -29.17
C VAL A 52 -9.10 39.24 -29.87
N THR A 53 -9.24 38.90 -31.13
CA THR A 53 -10.48 39.07 -31.90
C THR A 53 -11.05 37.70 -32.24
N LEU A 54 -12.39 37.61 -32.29
CA LEU A 54 -13.05 36.36 -32.70
C LEU A 54 -13.15 36.38 -34.24
N ALA A 55 -12.65 35.32 -34.89
CA ALA A 55 -12.83 35.09 -36.31
C ALA A 55 -14.24 34.52 -36.59
N GLU A 56 -14.67 34.59 -37.86
CA GLU A 56 -15.86 33.91 -38.34
C GLU A 56 -15.67 32.39 -38.12
N GLY A 57 -16.53 31.79 -37.26
CA GLY A 57 -16.43 30.38 -36.85
C GLY A 57 -15.97 30.18 -35.40
N GLY A 58 -15.76 31.25 -34.63
CA GLY A 58 -15.47 31.18 -33.17
C GLY A 58 -13.99 30.96 -32.79
N ASN A 59 -13.10 30.87 -33.77
CA ASN A 59 -11.66 30.77 -33.52
C ASN A 59 -11.10 32.12 -33.04
N GLN A 60 -10.18 32.06 -32.08
CA GLN A 60 -9.50 33.24 -31.58
C GLN A 60 -8.36 33.66 -32.51
N ASN A 61 -8.32 34.95 -32.89
CA ASN A 61 -7.20 35.54 -33.60
C ASN A 61 -6.41 36.44 -32.62
N PHE A 62 -5.19 36.04 -32.30
CA PHE A 62 -4.27 36.84 -31.52
C PHE A 62 -3.78 38.02 -32.35
N THR A 63 -3.99 39.22 -31.86
CA THR A 63 -3.53 40.43 -32.55
C THR A 63 -2.13 40.85 -32.12
N ASN A 64 -1.61 40.26 -31.05
CA ASN A 64 -0.31 40.54 -30.49
C ASN A 64 0.56 39.28 -30.51
N VAL A 65 1.68 39.35 -31.24
CA VAL A 65 2.69 38.29 -31.31
C VAL A 65 4.00 38.85 -30.74
N ILE A 66 4.51 38.25 -29.71
CA ILE A 66 5.82 38.61 -29.16
C ILE A 66 6.85 37.60 -29.66
N THR A 67 7.86 38.07 -30.39
CA THR A 67 8.98 37.23 -30.79
C THR A 67 10.14 37.47 -29.78
N GLY A 68 10.42 36.48 -28.91
CA GLY A 68 11.48 36.66 -27.93
C GLY A 68 11.47 35.66 -26.79
N LYS A 69 12.37 35.90 -25.82
CA LYS A 69 12.53 35.07 -24.62
C LYS A 69 12.37 35.88 -23.34
N PHE A 70 11.88 35.22 -22.30
CA PHE A 70 11.67 35.79 -20.98
C PHE A 70 12.42 35.01 -19.91
N ASN A 71 13.18 35.71 -19.07
CA ASN A 71 13.82 35.16 -17.86
C ASN A 71 13.12 35.74 -16.64
N ILE A 72 12.38 34.90 -15.91
CA ILE A 72 11.57 35.29 -14.75
C ILE A 72 12.25 34.73 -13.51
N ASN A 73 12.65 35.59 -12.59
CA ASN A 73 13.48 35.28 -11.41
C ASN A 73 13.10 36.13 -10.19
N GLN A 74 13.78 35.87 -9.07
CA GLN A 74 13.66 36.65 -7.83
C GLN A 74 12.21 36.67 -7.26
N GLN A 75 11.53 35.51 -7.26
CA GLN A 75 10.16 35.37 -6.74
C GLN A 75 9.12 36.24 -7.46
N ALA A 76 9.43 36.69 -8.68
CA ALA A 76 8.49 37.48 -9.47
C ALA A 76 7.28 36.63 -9.90
N ASN A 77 6.08 37.19 -9.81
CA ASN A 77 4.86 36.60 -10.38
C ASN A 77 4.51 37.32 -11.66
N VAL A 78 4.62 36.61 -12.79
CA VAL A 78 4.42 37.17 -14.12
C VAL A 78 3.26 36.48 -14.84
N THR A 79 2.27 37.26 -15.26
CA THR A 79 1.13 36.76 -16.03
C THR A 79 1.20 37.28 -17.46
N PHE A 80 1.06 36.37 -18.44
CA PHE A 80 0.79 36.70 -19.84
C PHE A 80 -0.63 36.31 -20.17
N GLU A 81 -1.39 37.21 -20.74
CA GLU A 81 -2.78 36.99 -21.08
C GLU A 81 -3.09 37.44 -22.50
N ASN A 82 -3.76 36.57 -23.27
CA ASN A 82 -4.18 36.87 -24.67
C ASN A 82 -3.01 37.18 -25.62
N ILE A 83 -1.89 36.50 -25.48
CA ILE A 83 -0.66 36.79 -26.25
C ILE A 83 -0.18 35.51 -26.95
N TRP A 84 0.31 35.66 -28.17
CA TRP A 84 1.08 34.64 -28.85
C TRP A 84 2.56 34.93 -28.68
N ILE A 85 3.30 34.01 -28.04
CA ILE A 85 4.74 34.13 -27.85
C ILE A 85 5.42 33.13 -28.77
N CYS A 86 6.31 33.59 -29.61
CA CYS A 86 7.08 32.73 -30.49
C CYS A 86 8.57 33.10 -30.46
N TYR A 87 9.41 32.13 -30.75
CA TYR A 87 10.86 32.33 -30.89
C TYR A 87 11.43 31.35 -31.90
N GLY A 88 12.25 31.85 -32.81
CA GLY A 88 12.81 31.08 -33.92
C GLY A 88 14.34 31.15 -34.05
N VAL A 89 15.05 31.69 -33.11
CA VAL A 89 16.51 31.94 -33.18
C VAL A 89 17.24 31.27 -31.99
N GLU A 90 18.28 30.55 -32.31
CA GLU A 90 19.33 29.90 -31.53
C GLU A 90 19.10 29.54 -30.04
N ARG A 91 19.29 28.23 -29.74
CA ARG A 91 19.75 27.62 -28.47
C ARG A 91 19.24 28.24 -27.15
N THR A 92 17.96 28.52 -27.02
CA THR A 92 17.44 29.12 -25.80
C THR A 92 15.99 28.81 -25.55
N ASN A 93 15.60 28.74 -24.28
CA ASN A 93 14.22 28.56 -23.85
C ASN A 93 13.44 29.85 -24.13
N ILE A 94 12.15 29.72 -24.47
CA ILE A 94 11.25 30.88 -24.61
C ILE A 94 10.95 31.47 -23.23
N ILE A 95 10.63 30.62 -22.26
CA ILE A 95 10.38 31.00 -20.88
C ILE A 95 11.34 30.25 -19.97
N ASN A 96 12.13 31.00 -19.20
CA ASN A 96 12.92 30.50 -18.08
C ASN A 96 12.29 31.03 -16.79
N CYS A 97 11.88 30.14 -15.90
CA CYS A 97 11.28 30.46 -14.62
C CYS A 97 12.16 29.86 -13.49
N LYS A 98 12.75 30.70 -12.67
CA LYS A 98 13.77 30.33 -11.69
C LYS A 98 13.61 31.09 -10.37
N GLU A 99 14.29 30.61 -9.32
CA GLU A 99 14.38 31.31 -8.03
C GLU A 99 13.02 31.58 -7.39
N GLN A 100 12.17 30.55 -7.31
CA GLN A 100 10.82 30.64 -6.72
C GLN A 100 9.88 31.63 -7.45
N ALA A 101 10.14 31.88 -8.73
CA ALA A 101 9.27 32.73 -9.53
C ALA A 101 8.04 31.95 -10.00
N GLU A 102 6.98 32.69 -10.31
CA GLU A 102 5.74 32.13 -10.87
C GLU A 102 5.48 32.73 -12.25
N VAL A 103 5.11 31.87 -13.21
CA VAL A 103 4.64 32.30 -14.54
C VAL A 103 3.28 31.73 -14.82
N SER A 104 2.34 32.58 -15.20
CA SER A 104 0.99 32.23 -15.64
C SER A 104 0.79 32.59 -17.09
N LEU A 105 0.39 31.64 -17.92
CA LEU A 105 -0.02 31.84 -19.31
C LEU A 105 -1.52 31.59 -19.41
N ILE A 106 -2.30 32.61 -19.70
CA ILE A 106 -3.76 32.56 -19.73
C ILE A 106 -4.23 32.92 -21.15
N ASN A 107 -4.93 31.98 -21.80
CA ASN A 107 -5.41 32.19 -23.17
C ASN A 107 -4.26 32.61 -24.10
N CYS A 108 -3.16 31.88 -24.08
CA CYS A 108 -1.95 32.16 -24.83
C CYS A 108 -1.65 31.08 -25.89
N VAL A 109 -0.79 31.41 -26.83
CA VAL A 109 -0.13 30.45 -27.70
C VAL A 109 1.37 30.56 -27.49
N LEU A 110 2.03 29.44 -27.27
CA LEU A 110 3.50 29.34 -27.17
C LEU A 110 4.00 28.48 -28.32
N GLU A 111 4.82 29.01 -29.21
CA GLU A 111 5.27 28.34 -30.42
C GLU A 111 6.80 28.45 -30.58
N ASN A 112 7.43 27.32 -30.89
CA ASN A 112 8.78 27.31 -31.39
C ASN A 112 8.78 27.19 -32.91
N SER A 113 9.20 28.25 -33.61
CA SER A 113 9.32 28.32 -35.07
C SER A 113 10.71 27.93 -35.59
N GLN A 114 11.60 27.40 -34.76
CA GLN A 114 12.94 26.95 -35.18
C GLN A 114 12.84 25.76 -36.13
N THR A 115 13.64 25.75 -37.19
CA THR A 115 13.58 24.72 -38.24
C THR A 115 14.77 23.77 -38.25
N ASP A 116 15.87 24.11 -37.57
CA ASP A 116 17.13 23.34 -37.50
C ASP A 116 17.95 23.70 -36.30
N GLY A 117 18.93 22.85 -35.92
CA GLY A 117 19.90 23.06 -34.84
C GLY A 117 19.60 22.30 -33.54
N GLU A 118 20.34 22.58 -32.46
CA GLU A 118 20.10 22.06 -31.12
C GLU A 118 18.86 22.71 -30.51
N VAL A 119 18.02 21.87 -29.95
CA VAL A 119 16.70 22.26 -29.50
C VAL A 119 16.68 22.44 -27.98
N TYR A 120 16.13 23.56 -27.53
CA TYR A 120 15.97 23.90 -26.13
C TYR A 120 14.49 23.83 -25.72
N PRO A 121 14.18 23.53 -24.44
CA PRO A 121 12.80 23.53 -23.96
C PRO A 121 12.09 24.86 -24.23
N LEU A 122 10.80 24.77 -24.59
CA LEU A 122 9.96 25.97 -24.67
C LEU A 122 9.85 26.64 -23.30
N ILE A 123 9.56 25.82 -22.29
CA ILE A 123 9.51 26.23 -20.90
C ILE A 123 10.58 25.47 -20.13
N TYR A 124 11.40 26.20 -19.40
CA TYR A 124 12.34 25.67 -18.45
C TYR A 124 12.02 26.27 -17.09
N ALA A 125 11.74 25.43 -16.09
CA ALA A 125 11.49 25.86 -14.73
C ALA A 125 12.30 25.03 -13.73
N GLU A 126 12.86 25.69 -12.73
CA GLU A 126 13.67 25.07 -11.67
C GLU A 126 13.59 25.86 -10.36
N ASN A 127 14.12 25.27 -9.28
CA ASN A 127 14.30 25.94 -7.98
C ASN A 127 12.99 26.45 -7.37
N GLU A 128 12.04 25.53 -7.09
CA GLU A 128 10.77 25.82 -6.44
C GLU A 128 9.92 26.86 -7.17
N SER A 129 10.02 26.91 -8.49
CA SER A 129 9.23 27.79 -9.33
C SER A 129 7.85 27.21 -9.61
N LYS A 130 6.92 28.07 -10.08
CA LYS A 130 5.57 27.64 -10.44
C LYS A 130 5.21 28.03 -11.84
N VAL A 131 4.67 27.07 -12.62
CA VAL A 131 4.18 27.30 -13.99
C VAL A 131 2.70 26.96 -14.05
N VAL A 132 1.88 27.91 -14.46
CA VAL A 132 0.43 27.77 -14.58
C VAL A 132 0.02 28.09 -16.04
N LEU A 133 -0.61 27.13 -16.70
CA LEU A 133 -1.12 27.30 -18.06
C LEU A 133 -2.64 27.11 -18.05
N LYS A 134 -3.38 28.10 -18.55
CA LYS A 134 -4.85 28.04 -18.66
C LYS A 134 -5.30 28.44 -20.04
N ASN A 135 -6.18 27.63 -20.66
CA ASN A 135 -6.66 27.86 -22.02
C ASN A 135 -5.52 28.11 -23.01
N THR A 136 -4.37 27.46 -22.84
CA THR A 136 -3.14 27.78 -23.56
C THR A 136 -2.77 26.64 -24.51
N THR A 137 -2.33 27.02 -25.73
CA THR A 137 -1.84 26.07 -26.73
C THR A 137 -0.33 26.15 -26.81
N ILE A 138 0.33 25.01 -26.69
CA ILE A 138 1.78 24.86 -26.92
C ILE A 138 1.97 24.05 -28.18
N MET A 139 2.72 24.63 -29.13
CA MET A 139 3.01 24.02 -30.43
C MET A 139 4.51 23.92 -30.62
N GLU A 140 4.98 22.72 -30.93
CA GLU A 140 6.39 22.45 -31.22
C GLU A 140 6.55 21.97 -32.66
N ASN A 141 7.76 22.13 -33.19
CA ASN A 141 8.06 21.61 -34.52
C ASN A 141 8.35 20.09 -34.40
N PRO A 142 7.53 19.23 -35.03
CA PRO A 142 7.67 17.79 -34.93
C PRO A 142 9.00 17.23 -35.45
N LYS A 143 9.81 18.02 -36.13
CA LYS A 143 11.12 17.63 -36.66
C LYS A 143 12.25 17.80 -35.63
N LEU A 144 12.04 18.55 -34.55
CA LEU A 144 13.08 18.99 -33.64
C LEU A 144 13.00 18.40 -32.22
N TYR A 145 11.96 17.61 -31.88
CA TYR A 145 11.82 16.90 -30.61
C TYR A 145 12.03 17.75 -29.36
N ILE A 146 11.37 18.89 -29.28
CA ILE A 146 11.55 19.86 -28.21
C ILE A 146 10.93 19.39 -26.90
N LYS A 147 11.61 19.65 -25.81
CA LYS A 147 11.25 19.25 -24.45
C LYS A 147 10.89 20.47 -23.63
N SER A 148 9.74 20.49 -22.95
CA SER A 148 9.59 21.36 -21.80
C SER A 148 10.18 20.62 -20.60
N TYR A 149 11.12 21.26 -19.91
CA TYR A 149 11.83 20.68 -18.77
C TYR A 149 11.51 21.46 -17.50
N ILE A 150 10.97 20.78 -16.51
CA ILE A 150 10.55 21.37 -15.24
C ILE A 150 11.08 20.49 -14.11
N GLU A 151 11.79 21.10 -13.18
CA GLU A 151 12.48 20.43 -12.10
C GLU A 151 12.24 21.13 -10.76
N ASN A 152 12.00 20.34 -9.67
CA ASN A 152 11.80 20.84 -8.31
C ASN A 152 10.80 22.02 -8.26
N SER A 153 9.65 21.89 -8.91
CA SER A 153 8.72 23.00 -9.15
C SER A 153 7.28 22.52 -9.17
N GLU A 154 6.32 23.43 -9.35
CA GLU A 154 4.92 23.13 -9.57
C GLU A 154 4.53 23.38 -11.02
N LEU A 155 3.71 22.49 -11.60
CA LEU A 155 3.15 22.64 -12.94
C LEU A 155 1.64 22.39 -12.93
N GLU A 156 0.87 23.37 -13.36
CA GLU A 156 -0.58 23.25 -13.50
C GLU A 156 -1.02 23.52 -14.94
N LEU A 157 -1.78 22.59 -15.52
CA LEU A 157 -2.40 22.71 -16.85
C LEU A 157 -3.92 22.62 -16.72
N ASP A 158 -4.64 23.59 -17.23
CA ASP A 158 -6.11 23.57 -17.27
C ASP A 158 -6.61 24.03 -18.64
N ASN A 159 -7.38 23.17 -19.30
CA ASN A 159 -7.91 23.39 -20.65
C ASN A 159 -6.80 23.75 -21.68
N CYS A 160 -5.69 23.00 -21.64
CA CYS A 160 -4.52 23.24 -22.48
C CYS A 160 -4.43 22.23 -23.64
N VAL A 161 -3.76 22.64 -24.72
CA VAL A 161 -3.44 21.79 -25.86
C VAL A 161 -1.95 21.80 -26.12
N PHE A 162 -1.31 20.64 -26.05
CA PHE A 162 0.09 20.43 -26.40
C PHE A 162 0.15 19.62 -27.69
N GLN A 163 0.76 20.17 -28.72
CA GLN A 163 0.95 19.54 -30.01
C GLN A 163 2.42 19.27 -30.30
N ASP A 164 2.74 18.01 -30.55
CA ASP A 164 4.09 17.53 -30.84
C ASP A 164 5.12 17.80 -29.71
N CYS A 165 4.63 17.94 -28.46
CA CYS A 165 5.43 18.31 -27.30
C CYS A 165 5.79 17.12 -26.42
N LYS A 166 7.02 17.12 -25.90
CA LYS A 166 7.46 16.26 -24.79
C LYS A 166 7.51 17.05 -23.48
N LEU A 167 6.96 16.50 -22.44
CA LEU A 167 7.06 17.04 -21.10
C LEU A 167 7.96 16.16 -20.25
N ILE A 168 9.12 16.68 -19.83
CA ILE A 168 10.03 16.03 -18.90
C ILE A 168 9.93 16.78 -17.59
N ILE A 169 9.52 16.07 -16.54
CA ILE A 169 9.32 16.61 -15.20
C ILE A 169 10.09 15.75 -14.19
N ASP A 170 10.82 16.41 -13.30
CA ASP A 170 11.65 15.78 -12.28
C ASP A 170 11.38 16.44 -10.93
N ASN A 171 10.90 15.64 -9.97
CA ASN A 171 10.53 16.10 -8.64
C ASN A 171 9.54 17.29 -8.67
N VAL A 172 8.42 17.12 -9.38
CA VAL A 172 7.40 18.15 -9.66
C VAL A 172 6.03 17.72 -9.13
N ASP A 173 5.32 18.67 -8.50
CA ASP A 173 3.87 18.55 -8.31
C ASP A 173 3.16 18.96 -9.61
N PHE A 174 2.61 17.97 -10.32
CA PHE A 174 2.06 18.14 -11.66
C PHE A 174 0.57 17.88 -11.72
N LYS A 175 -0.20 18.88 -12.16
CA LYS A 175 -1.65 18.77 -12.33
C LYS A 175 -2.08 19.06 -13.74
N VAL A 176 -2.94 18.19 -14.29
CA VAL A 176 -3.49 18.31 -15.64
C VAL A 176 -5.00 18.14 -15.59
N ASN A 177 -5.73 19.18 -15.97
CA ASN A 177 -7.18 19.16 -16.03
C ASN A 177 -7.67 19.53 -17.42
N ASN A 178 -8.70 18.83 -17.92
CA ASN A 178 -9.41 19.15 -19.17
C ASN A 178 -8.50 19.38 -20.38
N SER A 179 -7.32 18.74 -20.43
CA SER A 179 -6.26 19.07 -21.38
C SER A 179 -5.99 17.93 -22.35
N THR A 180 -5.37 18.29 -23.47
CA THR A 180 -4.91 17.31 -24.48
C THR A 180 -3.42 17.47 -24.70
N LEU A 181 -2.65 16.42 -24.44
CA LEU A 181 -1.22 16.36 -24.67
C LEU A 181 -0.90 15.30 -25.72
N GLN A 182 -0.24 15.68 -26.78
CA GLN A 182 0.20 14.76 -27.83
C GLN A 182 1.67 15.00 -28.14
N THR A 183 2.44 13.91 -28.28
CA THR A 183 3.84 13.96 -28.70
C THR A 183 4.02 13.46 -30.14
N GLY A 184 4.98 14.02 -30.85
CA GLY A 184 5.44 13.56 -32.15
C GLY A 184 6.59 12.53 -32.07
N ASP A 185 7.18 12.33 -30.87
CA ASP A 185 8.30 11.44 -30.62
C ASP A 185 8.44 11.11 -29.11
N GLY A 186 8.78 9.86 -28.76
CA GLY A 186 8.98 9.37 -27.39
C GLY A 186 7.76 9.53 -26.48
N ASN A 187 8.00 9.84 -25.20
CA ASN A 187 6.93 9.99 -24.21
C ASN A 187 6.26 11.37 -24.31
N ALA A 188 4.93 11.44 -24.20
CA ALA A 188 4.24 12.72 -23.99
C ALA A 188 4.54 13.30 -22.60
N ILE A 189 4.56 12.43 -21.57
CA ILE A 189 4.94 12.76 -20.18
C ILE A 189 6.01 11.78 -19.74
N ASN A 190 7.14 12.32 -19.28
CA ASN A 190 8.20 11.58 -18.60
C ASN A 190 8.38 12.19 -17.20
N ALA A 191 7.91 11.49 -16.16
CA ALA A 191 7.89 11.95 -14.78
C ALA A 191 8.82 11.10 -13.91
N ALA A 192 9.75 11.74 -13.23
CA ALA A 192 10.64 11.12 -12.26
C ALA A 192 10.50 11.81 -10.90
N GLY A 193 10.26 11.03 -9.84
CA GLY A 193 10.11 11.57 -8.48
C GLY A 193 8.91 12.50 -8.28
N CYS A 194 7.90 12.44 -9.16
CA CYS A 194 6.80 13.41 -9.24
C CYS A 194 5.55 12.94 -8.49
N ASN A 195 4.71 13.93 -8.13
CA ASN A 195 3.32 13.72 -7.78
C ASN A 195 2.44 14.20 -8.94
N VAL A 196 1.72 13.28 -9.60
CA VAL A 196 1.01 13.52 -10.86
C VAL A 196 -0.49 13.38 -10.66
N GLU A 197 -1.25 14.38 -11.04
CA GLU A 197 -2.72 14.37 -11.03
C GLU A 197 -3.25 14.67 -12.44
N ILE A 198 -4.00 13.74 -13.07
CA ILE A 198 -4.56 13.89 -14.41
C ILE A 198 -6.07 13.66 -14.35
N VAL A 199 -6.85 14.68 -14.71
CA VAL A 199 -8.31 14.64 -14.63
C VAL A 199 -8.91 15.09 -15.96
N ASN A 200 -9.93 14.37 -16.46
CA ASN A 200 -10.67 14.69 -17.69
C ASN A 200 -9.78 15.01 -18.90
N SER A 201 -8.64 14.34 -19.03
CA SER A 201 -7.63 14.71 -20.01
C SER A 201 -7.34 13.58 -21.01
N THR A 202 -6.78 13.94 -22.14
CA THR A 202 -6.34 12.97 -23.15
C THR A 202 -4.84 13.13 -23.38
N ILE A 203 -4.10 12.05 -23.09
CA ILE A 203 -2.67 11.98 -23.34
C ILE A 203 -2.43 11.00 -24.49
N LYS A 204 -1.78 11.43 -25.54
CA LYS A 204 -1.53 10.62 -26.73
C LYS A 204 -0.03 10.54 -27.01
N GLY A 205 0.48 9.32 -27.08
CA GLY A 205 1.85 9.03 -27.45
C GLY A 205 2.11 9.14 -28.96
N CYS A 206 3.32 8.86 -29.38
CA CYS A 206 3.79 9.00 -30.74
C CYS A 206 3.38 7.84 -31.63
N ASP A 207 2.84 8.14 -32.82
CA ASP A 207 2.52 7.13 -33.85
C ASP A 207 3.77 6.54 -34.53
N LYS A 208 4.90 7.25 -34.51
CA LYS A 208 6.12 6.90 -35.27
C LYS A 208 7.11 6.09 -34.41
N ASP A 209 7.16 6.37 -33.12
CA ASP A 209 8.06 5.70 -32.19
C ASP A 209 7.27 4.76 -31.27
N LYS A 210 7.34 3.48 -31.60
CA LYS A 210 6.56 2.43 -30.92
C LYS A 210 7.24 1.86 -29.67
N GLU A 211 8.43 2.35 -29.31
CA GLU A 211 9.21 1.82 -28.18
C GLU A 211 8.89 2.53 -26.86
N TYR A 212 8.36 3.76 -26.90
CA TYR A 212 8.13 4.57 -25.72
C TYR A 212 6.65 4.65 -25.33
N PRO A 213 6.29 4.50 -24.03
CA PRO A 213 4.93 4.73 -23.57
C PRO A 213 4.54 6.21 -23.66
N ALA A 214 3.25 6.49 -23.77
CA ALA A 214 2.77 7.88 -23.75
C ALA A 214 3.07 8.54 -22.40
N VAL A 215 2.90 7.81 -21.29
CA VAL A 215 3.23 8.27 -19.93
C VAL A 215 4.22 7.31 -19.27
N TRP A 216 5.32 7.86 -18.83
CA TRP A 216 6.36 7.15 -18.05
C TRP A 216 6.43 7.71 -16.64
N LEU A 217 6.24 6.83 -15.64
CA LEU A 217 6.32 7.16 -14.21
C LEU A 217 7.47 6.37 -13.58
N ASP A 218 8.47 7.08 -13.08
CA ASP A 218 9.60 6.50 -12.35
C ASP A 218 9.67 7.12 -10.94
N LYS A 219 9.65 6.31 -9.89
CA LYS A 219 9.63 6.76 -8.48
C LYS A 219 8.57 7.83 -8.19
N SER A 220 7.45 7.76 -8.89
CA SER A 220 6.40 8.77 -8.90
C SER A 220 5.09 8.24 -8.35
N THR A 221 4.24 9.14 -7.84
CA THR A 221 2.85 8.82 -7.51
C THR A 221 1.93 9.48 -8.53
N ALA A 222 0.92 8.74 -9.00
CA ALA A 222 -0.03 9.27 -9.98
C ALA A 222 -1.47 8.95 -9.60
N SER A 223 -2.35 9.94 -9.75
CA SER A 223 -3.79 9.81 -9.70
C SER A 223 -4.36 10.21 -11.07
N ILE A 224 -5.05 9.30 -11.74
CA ILE A 224 -5.61 9.52 -13.07
C ILE A 224 -7.11 9.22 -13.01
N VAL A 225 -7.94 10.22 -13.33
CA VAL A 225 -9.39 10.11 -13.22
C VAL A 225 -10.07 10.56 -14.52
N SER A 226 -11.03 9.78 -15.00
CA SER A 226 -11.88 10.09 -16.16
C SER A 226 -11.08 10.53 -17.40
N SER A 227 -9.93 9.91 -17.64
CA SER A 227 -8.96 10.32 -18.66
C SER A 227 -8.67 9.20 -19.65
N ARG A 228 -8.08 9.58 -20.79
CA ARG A 228 -7.70 8.64 -21.85
C ARG A 228 -6.20 8.73 -22.10
N ILE A 229 -5.49 7.61 -21.95
CA ILE A 229 -4.07 7.54 -22.26
C ILE A 229 -3.88 6.53 -23.40
N LEU A 230 -3.49 7.05 -24.55
CA LEU A 230 -3.49 6.32 -25.81
C LEU A 230 -2.08 6.24 -26.37
N GLN A 231 -1.65 5.04 -26.73
CA GLN A 231 -0.39 4.79 -27.41
C GLN A 231 -0.64 3.94 -28.66
N PRO A 232 -0.48 4.46 -29.85
CA PRO A 232 -0.56 3.65 -31.05
C PRO A 232 0.69 2.76 -31.16
N GLY A 233 0.50 1.45 -31.27
CA GLY A 233 1.61 0.52 -31.52
C GLY A 233 1.95 -0.44 -30.37
N PHE A 234 3.20 -0.91 -30.29
CA PHE A 234 3.58 -2.02 -29.41
C PHE A 234 3.94 -1.64 -27.97
N SER A 235 4.16 -0.37 -27.67
CA SER A 235 4.48 0.08 -26.32
C SER A 235 3.25 0.24 -25.46
N ALA A 236 3.43 0.18 -24.13
CA ALA A 236 2.35 0.48 -23.19
C ALA A 236 1.90 1.95 -23.31
N ALA A 237 0.61 2.23 -23.11
CA ALA A 237 0.15 3.62 -23.01
C ALA A 237 0.69 4.28 -21.74
N ILE A 238 0.72 3.53 -20.64
CA ILE A 238 1.33 3.97 -19.40
C ILE A 238 2.31 2.91 -18.87
N CYS A 239 3.48 3.34 -18.44
CA CYS A 239 4.47 2.51 -17.75
C CYS A 239 4.74 3.07 -16.35
N VAL A 240 4.55 2.23 -15.33
CA VAL A 240 4.70 2.57 -13.90
C VAL A 240 5.84 1.75 -13.34
N LYS A 241 6.92 2.39 -12.89
CA LYS A 241 8.19 1.73 -12.53
C LYS A 241 8.77 2.16 -11.18
N SER A 242 9.75 1.34 -10.73
CA SER A 242 10.72 1.68 -9.67
C SER A 242 10.07 2.16 -8.37
N GLY A 243 9.12 1.42 -7.84
CA GLY A 243 8.43 1.76 -6.60
C GLY A 243 7.34 2.82 -6.77
N SER A 244 6.97 3.19 -8.01
CA SER A 244 5.89 4.13 -8.29
C SER A 244 4.52 3.60 -7.86
N GLY A 245 3.59 4.53 -7.60
CA GLY A 245 2.20 4.22 -7.29
C GLY A 245 1.25 4.82 -8.35
N LEU A 246 0.28 4.04 -8.83
CA LEU A 246 -0.78 4.52 -9.71
C LEU A 246 -2.15 4.26 -9.07
N HIS A 247 -2.97 5.31 -9.00
CA HIS A 247 -4.41 5.22 -8.78
C HIS A 247 -5.14 5.63 -10.06
N SER A 248 -6.01 4.76 -10.57
CA SER A 248 -6.75 4.95 -11.82
C SER A 248 -8.24 4.76 -11.59
N GLU A 249 -9.08 5.74 -11.98
CA GLU A 249 -10.54 5.65 -11.85
C GLU A 249 -11.24 6.14 -13.12
N GLY A 250 -12.12 5.30 -13.69
CA GLY A 250 -12.93 5.64 -14.87
C GLY A 250 -12.13 5.96 -16.13
N ASN A 251 -10.95 5.37 -16.29
CA ASN A 251 -10.02 5.68 -17.36
C ASN A 251 -10.08 4.70 -18.54
N GLU A 252 -9.56 5.13 -19.68
CA GLU A 252 -9.34 4.30 -20.86
C GLU A 252 -7.85 4.34 -21.24
N PHE A 253 -7.22 3.16 -21.30
CA PHE A 253 -5.83 2.98 -21.72
C PHE A 253 -5.74 2.10 -22.97
N THR A 254 -4.81 2.38 -23.88
CA THR A 254 -4.50 1.41 -24.94
C THR A 254 -3.90 0.15 -24.32
N SER A 255 -2.88 0.27 -23.49
CA SER A 255 -2.26 -0.84 -22.77
C SER A 255 -1.53 -0.34 -21.52
N ILE A 256 -1.24 -1.23 -20.59
CA ILE A 256 -0.63 -0.90 -19.29
C ILE A 256 0.58 -1.77 -19.04
N LYS A 257 1.63 -1.19 -18.46
CA LYS A 257 2.76 -1.91 -17.89
C LYS A 257 3.05 -1.43 -16.47
N VAL A 258 3.09 -2.36 -15.52
CA VAL A 258 3.48 -2.12 -14.12
C VAL A 258 4.69 -2.98 -13.80
N GLU A 259 5.82 -2.39 -13.40
CA GLU A 259 7.11 -3.02 -13.24
C GLU A 259 7.79 -2.52 -11.95
N ASP A 260 8.02 -3.40 -10.98
CA ASP A 260 8.51 -3.02 -9.63
C ASP A 260 7.69 -1.86 -9.03
N ALA A 261 6.34 -1.98 -9.07
CA ALA A 261 5.44 -0.89 -8.73
C ALA A 261 4.07 -1.39 -8.23
N LYS A 262 3.24 -0.46 -7.77
CA LYS A 262 1.88 -0.76 -7.34
C LYS A 262 0.87 0.05 -8.12
N ALA A 263 -0.23 -0.57 -8.51
CA ALA A 263 -1.30 0.11 -9.23
C ALA A 263 -2.68 -0.31 -8.70
N THR A 264 -3.59 0.64 -8.63
CA THR A 264 -5.00 0.41 -8.30
C THR A 264 -5.84 0.90 -9.46
N PHE A 265 -6.75 0.06 -9.94
CA PHE A 265 -7.62 0.35 -11.06
C PHE A 265 -9.08 0.22 -10.64
N LYS A 266 -9.84 1.29 -10.80
CA LYS A 266 -11.28 1.34 -10.54
C LYS A 266 -12.02 1.66 -11.83
N ASP A 267 -12.95 0.79 -12.23
CA ASP A 267 -13.79 0.96 -13.41
C ASP A 267 -13.01 1.36 -14.67
N THR A 268 -11.96 0.59 -14.97
CA THR A 268 -10.95 0.92 -15.98
C THR A 268 -11.12 0.06 -17.23
N VAL A 269 -11.02 0.68 -18.42
CA VAL A 269 -11.02 0.01 -19.72
C VAL A 269 -9.62 -0.03 -20.31
N ILE A 270 -9.19 -1.22 -20.75
CA ILE A 270 -7.91 -1.44 -21.44
C ILE A 270 -8.21 -2.02 -22.82
N ARG A 271 -7.73 -1.38 -23.89
CA ARG A 271 -8.03 -1.79 -25.25
C ARG A 271 -7.27 -3.05 -25.68
N GLU A 272 -5.98 -3.10 -25.43
CA GLU A 272 -5.11 -4.16 -25.95
C GLU A 272 -4.72 -5.18 -24.89
N GLY A 273 -4.12 -4.76 -23.80
CA GLY A 273 -3.70 -5.68 -22.74
C GLY A 273 -2.89 -5.02 -21.61
N ALA A 274 -2.65 -5.79 -20.56
CA ALA A 274 -1.92 -5.35 -19.39
C ALA A 274 -0.76 -6.31 -19.06
N MET A 275 0.36 -5.76 -18.60
CA MET A 275 1.53 -6.50 -18.12
C MET A 275 1.88 -6.04 -16.71
N ILE A 276 1.86 -6.96 -15.75
CA ILE A 276 2.20 -6.74 -14.35
C ILE A 276 3.39 -7.65 -14.03
N GLN A 277 4.56 -7.07 -13.80
CA GLN A 277 5.80 -7.83 -13.68
C GLN A 277 6.74 -7.30 -12.60
N ASP A 278 7.75 -8.10 -12.24
CA ASP A 278 8.85 -7.74 -11.35
C ASP A 278 8.37 -7.34 -9.94
N GLU A 279 7.76 -8.29 -9.23
CA GLU A 279 7.23 -8.14 -7.87
C GLU A 279 6.15 -7.05 -7.72
N SER A 280 5.48 -6.71 -8.81
CA SER A 280 4.43 -5.70 -8.85
C SER A 280 3.09 -6.18 -8.31
N ALA A 281 2.26 -5.22 -7.88
CA ALA A 281 0.89 -5.51 -7.46
C ALA A 281 -0.11 -4.63 -8.21
N ALA A 282 -1.16 -5.26 -8.78
CA ALA A 282 -2.31 -4.56 -9.35
C ALA A 282 -3.57 -4.96 -8.60
N CYS A 283 -4.30 -3.95 -8.08
CA CYS A 283 -5.57 -4.11 -7.40
C CYS A 283 -6.70 -3.65 -8.31
N ILE A 284 -7.74 -4.49 -8.48
CA ILE A 284 -8.93 -4.17 -9.24
C ILE A 284 -10.04 -3.79 -8.26
N LEU A 285 -10.53 -2.55 -8.35
CA LEU A 285 -11.71 -2.08 -7.64
C LEU A 285 -12.84 -1.88 -8.65
N GLY A 286 -14.02 -2.45 -8.40
CA GLY A 286 -15.09 -2.46 -9.39
C GLY A 286 -14.75 -3.34 -10.59
N GLU A 287 -14.78 -2.80 -11.81
CA GLU A 287 -14.59 -3.58 -13.04
C GLU A 287 -13.32 -3.16 -13.80
N TRP A 288 -12.52 -4.14 -14.17
CA TRP A 288 -11.41 -3.99 -15.12
C TRP A 288 -11.79 -4.71 -16.41
N ASN A 289 -11.93 -3.95 -17.49
CA ASN A 289 -12.43 -4.46 -18.76
C ASN A 289 -11.31 -4.42 -19.83
N ILE A 290 -10.78 -5.59 -20.19
CA ILE A 290 -9.75 -5.72 -21.24
C ILE A 290 -10.45 -6.14 -22.52
N LEU A 291 -10.38 -5.27 -23.55
CA LEU A 291 -11.07 -5.47 -24.81
C LEU A 291 -10.32 -6.43 -25.76
N GLY A 292 -9.00 -6.57 -25.62
CA GLY A 292 -8.19 -7.47 -26.44
C GLY A 292 -8.20 -7.10 -27.93
N GLU A 293 -8.11 -5.83 -28.27
CA GLU A 293 -8.18 -5.36 -29.68
C GLU A 293 -6.95 -5.76 -30.53
N SER A 294 -5.90 -6.29 -29.92
CA SER A 294 -4.66 -6.72 -30.60
C SER A 294 -4.59 -8.22 -30.73
N GLU A 295 -4.54 -8.74 -31.95
CA GLU A 295 -4.46 -10.20 -32.21
C GLU A 295 -3.16 -10.85 -31.71
N ASP A 296 -2.08 -10.09 -31.55
CA ASP A 296 -0.75 -10.58 -31.20
C ASP A 296 -0.37 -10.40 -29.72
N LYS A 297 -1.26 -9.86 -28.86
CA LYS A 297 -0.97 -9.56 -27.47
C LYS A 297 -1.74 -10.46 -26.50
N ILE A 298 -1.11 -10.72 -25.35
CA ILE A 298 -1.73 -11.34 -24.19
C ILE A 298 -2.64 -10.32 -23.54
N ASP A 299 -3.87 -10.68 -23.19
CA ASP A 299 -4.79 -9.78 -22.50
C ASP A 299 -4.24 -9.36 -21.13
N LEU A 300 -3.73 -10.34 -20.34
CA LEU A 300 -3.15 -10.09 -19.04
C LEU A 300 -1.91 -10.95 -18.81
N GLY A 301 -0.74 -10.33 -18.69
CA GLY A 301 0.50 -10.97 -18.27
C GLY A 301 0.78 -10.67 -16.79
N ILE A 302 1.05 -11.70 -15.97
CA ILE A 302 1.41 -11.58 -14.56
C ILE A 302 2.71 -12.38 -14.37
N MET A 303 3.82 -11.68 -14.21
CA MET A 303 5.15 -12.28 -14.31
C MET A 303 6.03 -11.92 -13.10
N ASN A 304 7.02 -12.79 -12.84
CA ASN A 304 8.11 -12.54 -11.89
C ASN A 304 7.56 -12.19 -10.49
N ARG A 305 6.84 -13.12 -9.87
CA ARG A 305 6.27 -13.03 -8.52
C ARG A 305 5.31 -11.85 -8.30
N SER A 306 4.62 -11.45 -9.37
CA SER A 306 3.67 -10.36 -9.32
C SER A 306 2.26 -10.81 -8.94
N VAL A 307 1.44 -9.88 -8.48
CA VAL A 307 0.10 -10.17 -7.96
C VAL A 307 -0.94 -9.30 -8.64
N VAL A 308 -2.00 -9.92 -9.15
CA VAL A 308 -3.23 -9.22 -9.58
C VAL A 308 -4.37 -9.73 -8.73
N TYR A 309 -5.08 -8.84 -8.06
CA TYR A 309 -6.20 -9.20 -7.20
C TYR A 309 -7.31 -8.13 -7.25
N GLY A 310 -8.53 -8.52 -6.90
CA GLY A 310 -9.62 -7.54 -6.78
C GLY A 310 -11.00 -8.05 -7.12
N ASP A 311 -11.86 -7.14 -7.62
CA ASP A 311 -13.28 -7.41 -7.79
C ASP A 311 -13.57 -8.15 -9.10
N THR A 312 -13.82 -7.45 -10.21
CA THR A 312 -14.25 -8.05 -11.47
C THR A 312 -13.22 -7.80 -12.59
N LEU A 313 -12.78 -8.88 -13.24
CA LEU A 313 -12.04 -8.82 -14.49
C LEU A 313 -12.92 -9.32 -15.62
N THR A 314 -13.11 -8.49 -16.67
CA THR A 314 -13.82 -8.83 -17.89
C THR A 314 -12.86 -8.89 -19.06
N LEU A 315 -12.76 -10.06 -19.71
CA LEU A 315 -11.96 -10.29 -20.91
C LEU A 315 -12.89 -10.45 -22.11
N ASN A 316 -12.60 -9.74 -23.20
CA ASN A 316 -13.45 -9.74 -24.39
C ASN A 316 -12.85 -10.48 -25.59
N HIS A 317 -11.60 -10.87 -25.50
CA HIS A 317 -10.87 -11.44 -26.63
C HIS A 317 -10.81 -12.98 -26.56
N VAL A 318 -10.86 -13.63 -27.74
CA VAL A 318 -10.91 -15.11 -27.89
C VAL A 318 -9.52 -15.69 -28.24
N ASN A 319 -8.45 -14.90 -28.17
CA ASN A 319 -7.11 -15.40 -28.46
C ASN A 319 -6.48 -16.10 -27.27
N SER A 320 -5.60 -16.99 -27.57
CA SER A 320 -4.87 -17.82 -26.61
C SER A 320 -3.38 -17.42 -26.61
N PRO A 321 -2.77 -17.19 -25.45
CA PRO A 321 -3.36 -17.20 -24.11
C PRO A 321 -3.98 -15.84 -23.72
N ASN A 322 -5.13 -15.90 -23.06
CA ASN A 322 -5.78 -14.69 -22.50
C ASN A 322 -5.02 -14.19 -21.26
N ILE A 323 -4.63 -15.11 -20.38
CA ILE A 323 -3.83 -14.81 -19.18
C ILE A 323 -2.58 -15.67 -19.20
N ARG A 324 -1.42 -15.05 -19.01
CA ARG A 324 -0.14 -15.75 -18.85
C ARG A 324 0.50 -15.41 -17.51
N MET A 325 0.95 -16.43 -16.78
CA MET A 325 1.56 -16.28 -15.46
C MET A 325 2.90 -17.02 -15.40
N THR A 326 3.91 -16.38 -14.82
CA THR A 326 5.24 -16.97 -14.60
C THR A 326 5.74 -16.74 -13.18
N GLU A 327 6.68 -17.59 -12.71
CA GLU A 327 7.47 -17.40 -11.49
C GLU A 327 6.66 -17.05 -10.24
N ASP A 328 5.94 -18.01 -9.69
CA ASP A 328 5.19 -17.89 -8.43
C ASP A 328 4.19 -16.72 -8.36
N SER A 329 3.73 -16.22 -9.50
CA SER A 329 2.78 -15.11 -9.56
C SER A 329 1.37 -15.52 -9.10
N ILE A 330 0.57 -14.53 -8.66
CA ILE A 330 -0.75 -14.77 -8.10
C ILE A 330 -1.80 -13.97 -8.87
N PHE A 331 -2.88 -14.64 -9.27
CA PHE A 331 -4.08 -14.03 -9.84
C PHE A 331 -5.30 -14.39 -8.98
N SER A 332 -5.98 -13.37 -8.45
CA SER A 332 -7.12 -13.56 -7.56
C SER A 332 -8.20 -12.51 -7.80
N VAL A 333 -9.35 -12.90 -8.37
CA VAL A 333 -10.48 -12.01 -8.60
C VAL A 333 -11.77 -12.63 -8.08
N LYS A 334 -12.68 -11.79 -7.58
CA LYS A 334 -14.00 -12.24 -7.10
C LYS A 334 -14.90 -12.68 -8.24
N GLU A 335 -14.77 -12.05 -9.40
CA GLU A 335 -15.54 -12.40 -10.59
C GLU A 335 -14.66 -12.31 -11.83
N LEU A 336 -14.71 -13.36 -12.67
CA LEU A 336 -14.05 -13.40 -13.97
C LEU A 336 -15.13 -13.55 -15.04
N LYS A 337 -15.20 -12.59 -15.98
CA LYS A 337 -16.17 -12.57 -17.09
C LYS A 337 -15.47 -12.72 -18.42
N HIS A 338 -16.14 -13.36 -19.36
CA HIS A 338 -15.73 -13.43 -20.77
C HIS A 338 -16.91 -13.04 -21.66
N ASN A 339 -16.84 -11.86 -22.26
CA ASN A 339 -17.95 -11.33 -23.07
C ASN A 339 -18.01 -11.91 -24.50
N GLY A 340 -16.97 -12.59 -24.95
CA GLY A 340 -16.92 -13.26 -26.28
C GLY A 340 -17.38 -14.72 -26.27
N GLY A 341 -17.60 -15.33 -25.08
CA GLY A 341 -17.94 -16.74 -24.93
C GLY A 341 -18.08 -17.16 -23.47
N GLU A 342 -18.03 -18.46 -23.19
CA GLU A 342 -18.04 -18.98 -21.82
C GLU A 342 -16.65 -18.82 -21.17
N VAL A 343 -16.61 -18.64 -19.84
CA VAL A 343 -15.34 -18.58 -19.07
C VAL A 343 -14.48 -19.84 -19.26
N SER A 344 -15.10 -20.94 -19.60
CA SER A 344 -14.44 -22.21 -19.98
C SER A 344 -13.58 -22.12 -21.23
N GLU A 345 -13.76 -21.11 -22.08
CA GLU A 345 -12.99 -20.88 -23.30
C GLU A 345 -11.75 -20.01 -23.07
N LEU A 346 -11.60 -19.43 -21.86
CA LEU A 346 -10.41 -18.67 -21.51
C LEU A 346 -9.20 -19.60 -21.37
N ASN A 347 -8.12 -19.23 -22.02
CA ASN A 347 -6.84 -19.92 -21.89
C ASN A 347 -5.95 -19.20 -20.86
N ILE A 348 -5.73 -19.87 -19.72
CA ILE A 348 -4.83 -19.39 -18.67
C ILE A 348 -3.59 -20.29 -18.70
N GLU A 349 -2.48 -19.73 -19.19
CA GLU A 349 -1.17 -20.39 -19.16
C GLU A 349 -0.45 -19.96 -17.88
N ALA A 350 -0.27 -20.90 -16.93
CA ALA A 350 0.42 -20.66 -15.68
C ALA A 350 1.58 -21.65 -15.53
N GLU A 351 2.77 -21.14 -15.20
CA GLU A 351 3.92 -21.96 -14.85
C GLU A 351 3.75 -22.61 -13.47
N GLU A 352 4.60 -23.61 -13.19
CA GLU A 352 4.65 -24.26 -11.87
C GLU A 352 4.93 -23.22 -10.77
N GLY A 353 4.17 -23.27 -9.66
CA GLY A 353 4.26 -22.31 -8.56
C GLY A 353 3.23 -21.17 -8.62
N CYS A 354 2.68 -20.84 -9.78
CA CYS A 354 1.65 -19.81 -9.90
C CYS A 354 0.31 -20.23 -9.29
N LYS A 355 -0.41 -19.25 -8.71
CA LYS A 355 -1.69 -19.48 -8.05
C LYS A 355 -2.80 -18.68 -8.69
N THR A 356 -3.93 -19.33 -8.98
CA THR A 356 -5.12 -18.70 -9.56
C THR A 356 -6.34 -18.93 -8.69
N TYR A 357 -7.05 -17.85 -8.33
CA TYR A 357 -8.27 -17.87 -7.51
C TYR A 357 -9.36 -17.05 -8.21
N TYR A 358 -10.36 -17.75 -8.80
CA TYR A 358 -11.54 -17.12 -9.41
C TYR A 358 -12.70 -18.10 -9.44
N PRO A 359 -13.98 -17.65 -9.41
CA PRO A 359 -15.14 -18.54 -9.48
C PRO A 359 -15.21 -19.25 -10.83
N LYS A 360 -15.15 -20.58 -10.81
CA LYS A 360 -15.31 -21.43 -12.00
C LYS A 360 -16.79 -21.72 -12.24
N ASN A 361 -17.52 -20.83 -12.85
CA ASN A 361 -18.83 -21.12 -13.41
C ASN A 361 -18.63 -21.65 -14.85
N GLY A 362 -18.36 -22.96 -14.99
CA GLY A 362 -18.09 -23.61 -16.26
C GLY A 362 -16.72 -24.31 -16.25
N ARG A 363 -16.69 -25.58 -16.62
CA ARG A 363 -15.48 -26.41 -16.63
C ARG A 363 -14.44 -25.83 -17.60
N ALA A 364 -13.36 -25.31 -17.08
CA ALA A 364 -12.15 -25.05 -17.87
C ALA A 364 -11.38 -26.38 -18.05
N SER A 365 -11.14 -26.80 -19.29
CA SER A 365 -10.17 -27.84 -19.60
C SER A 365 -8.83 -27.16 -19.90
N GLY A 366 -7.90 -27.22 -18.99
CA GLY A 366 -6.53 -26.79 -19.21
C GLY A 366 -5.63 -27.37 -18.13
N ASN A 367 -4.53 -27.96 -18.52
CA ASN A 367 -3.51 -28.53 -17.67
C ASN A 367 -2.86 -27.40 -16.84
N ALA A 368 -3.47 -27.03 -15.74
CA ALA A 368 -2.87 -26.15 -14.74
C ALA A 368 -2.55 -27.00 -13.52
N GLY A 369 -1.29 -27.03 -13.14
CA GLY A 369 -0.84 -27.69 -11.94
C GLY A 369 -1.65 -27.24 -10.72
N ASN A 370 -2.14 -28.23 -10.00
CA ASN A 370 -2.80 -28.20 -8.69
C ASN A 370 -3.36 -26.84 -8.20
N GLY A 371 -4.48 -26.43 -8.78
CA GLY A 371 -5.36 -25.45 -8.14
C GLY A 371 -6.28 -26.15 -7.15
N SER A 372 -6.15 -25.90 -5.88
CA SER A 372 -7.08 -26.38 -4.87
C SER A 372 -8.50 -25.88 -5.18
N GLU A 373 -9.40 -26.82 -5.42
CA GLU A 373 -10.84 -26.58 -5.45
C GLU A 373 -11.31 -26.17 -4.05
N ASP A 374 -11.51 -24.87 -3.84
CA ASP A 374 -12.36 -24.40 -2.75
C ASP A 374 -13.53 -23.64 -3.39
N SER A 375 -14.46 -24.42 -3.92
CA SER A 375 -15.69 -23.96 -4.52
C SER A 375 -16.81 -24.00 -3.50
N ASP A 376 -17.66 -22.99 -3.55
CA ASP A 376 -18.94 -22.90 -2.86
C ASP A 376 -18.91 -22.79 -1.32
N LYS A 377 -18.31 -21.71 -0.82
CA LYS A 377 -18.88 -21.05 0.36
C LYS A 377 -19.19 -19.60 0.00
N PRO A 378 -20.40 -19.10 0.32
CA PRO A 378 -20.69 -17.68 0.20
C PRO A 378 -19.61 -16.93 0.98
N GLN A 379 -19.07 -15.87 0.38
CA GLN A 379 -18.02 -15.06 1.03
C GLN A 379 -18.58 -14.56 2.36
N VAL A 380 -18.10 -15.18 3.44
CA VAL A 380 -18.53 -14.88 4.81
C VAL A 380 -18.11 -13.44 5.09
N SER A 381 -19.06 -12.54 5.40
CA SER A 381 -18.76 -11.15 5.73
C SER A 381 -17.70 -11.06 6.84
N ALA A 382 -16.95 -9.96 6.92
CA ALA A 382 -15.95 -9.77 7.99
C ALA A 382 -16.59 -9.94 9.39
N ARG A 383 -17.86 -9.55 9.55
CA ARG A 383 -18.65 -9.76 10.77
C ARG A 383 -18.90 -11.24 11.06
N GLU A 384 -19.21 -12.03 10.04
CA GLU A 384 -19.40 -13.47 10.20
C GLU A 384 -18.09 -14.19 10.48
N GLN A 385 -16.99 -13.81 9.82
CA GLN A 385 -15.66 -14.33 10.11
C GLN A 385 -15.27 -14.05 11.57
N LEU A 386 -15.54 -12.85 12.07
CA LEU A 386 -15.32 -12.49 13.46
C LEU A 386 -16.12 -13.38 14.43
N ASN A 387 -17.39 -13.66 14.10
CA ASN A 387 -18.26 -14.52 14.90
C ASN A 387 -17.80 -15.99 14.90
N GLN A 388 -17.18 -16.45 13.80
CA GLN A 388 -16.62 -17.80 13.64
C GLN A 388 -15.29 -18.02 14.36
N LEU A 389 -14.62 -16.95 14.84
CA LEU A 389 -13.42 -17.10 15.66
C LEU A 389 -13.74 -17.88 16.93
N ILE A 390 -12.85 -18.79 17.30
CA ILE A 390 -13.00 -19.61 18.51
C ILE A 390 -12.75 -18.72 19.72
N GLY A 391 -13.53 -18.92 20.79
CA GLY A 391 -13.40 -18.17 22.02
C GLY A 391 -13.71 -16.68 21.85
N LEU A 392 -12.90 -15.83 22.49
CA LEU A 392 -12.93 -14.36 22.42
C LEU A 392 -14.28 -13.73 22.81
N GLY A 393 -15.01 -14.34 23.73
CA GLY A 393 -16.36 -13.91 24.10
C GLY A 393 -16.45 -12.48 24.63
N SER A 394 -15.47 -12.04 25.42
CA SER A 394 -15.34 -10.65 25.90
C SER A 394 -15.08 -9.67 24.76
N VAL A 395 -14.19 -10.01 23.84
CA VAL A 395 -13.82 -9.22 22.68
C VAL A 395 -15.01 -9.02 21.75
N LYS A 396 -15.72 -10.09 21.40
CA LYS A 396 -16.94 -10.06 20.54
C LYS A 396 -18.02 -9.14 21.10
N LYS A 397 -18.26 -9.19 22.42
CA LYS A 397 -19.24 -8.31 23.09
C LYS A 397 -18.86 -6.81 22.99
N GLU A 398 -17.59 -6.49 23.15
CA GLU A 398 -17.15 -5.08 23.03
C GLU A 398 -17.23 -4.59 21.58
N ILE A 399 -16.93 -5.44 20.60
CA ILE A 399 -17.10 -5.13 19.17
C ILE A 399 -18.57 -4.87 18.85
N ASP A 400 -19.48 -5.73 19.32
CA ASP A 400 -20.93 -5.54 19.11
C ASP A 400 -21.43 -4.20 19.68
N LYS A 401 -20.90 -3.76 20.81
CA LYS A 401 -21.24 -2.42 21.37
C LYS A 401 -20.77 -1.30 20.45
N MET A 402 -19.54 -1.41 19.93
CA MET A 402 -18.98 -0.43 19.00
C MET A 402 -19.80 -0.34 17.72
N LEU A 403 -20.17 -1.47 17.13
CA LEU A 403 -20.98 -1.54 15.89
C LEU A 403 -22.39 -0.96 16.06
N ARG A 404 -23.05 -1.24 17.19
CA ARG A 404 -24.36 -0.62 17.49
C ARG A 404 -24.31 0.90 17.49
N MET A 405 -23.20 1.49 17.93
CA MET A 405 -23.04 2.95 17.91
C MET A 405 -22.83 3.47 16.48
N VAL A 406 -22.11 2.71 15.62
CA VAL A 406 -22.00 3.02 14.20
C VAL A 406 -23.38 2.96 13.53
N GLU A 407 -24.14 1.88 13.73
CA GLU A 407 -25.51 1.73 13.22
C GLU A 407 -26.42 2.86 13.69
N PHE A 408 -26.33 3.25 14.97
CA PHE A 408 -27.08 4.37 15.52
C PHE A 408 -26.74 5.70 14.83
N ASN A 409 -25.45 5.98 14.61
CA ASN A 409 -25.01 7.18 13.91
C ASN A 409 -25.50 7.21 12.45
N GLN A 410 -25.50 6.08 11.76
CA GLN A 410 -26.06 5.99 10.40
C GLN A 410 -27.56 6.29 10.37
N GLN A 411 -28.32 5.79 11.35
CA GLN A 411 -29.75 6.13 11.48
C GLN A 411 -29.97 7.62 11.77
N ARG A 412 -29.08 8.27 12.52
CA ARG A 412 -29.14 9.73 12.75
C ARG A 412 -28.91 10.50 11.45
N ILE A 413 -27.84 10.13 10.69
CA ILE A 413 -27.52 10.75 9.40
C ILE A 413 -28.69 10.57 8.42
N ALA A 414 -29.28 9.37 8.33
CA ALA A 414 -30.43 9.10 7.47
C ALA A 414 -31.67 9.96 7.82
N LYS A 415 -31.77 10.42 9.08
CA LYS A 415 -32.83 11.36 9.55
C LYS A 415 -32.42 12.82 9.47
N GLY A 416 -31.29 13.16 8.86
CA GLY A 416 -30.77 14.54 8.78
C GLY A 416 -30.25 15.09 10.10
N LEU A 417 -29.95 14.25 11.08
CA LEU A 417 -29.39 14.63 12.38
C LEU A 417 -27.86 14.45 12.35
N GLU A 418 -27.15 15.33 13.04
CA GLU A 418 -25.69 15.21 13.18
C GLU A 418 -25.31 13.92 13.91
N PRO A 419 -24.32 13.14 13.41
CA PRO A 419 -23.82 11.97 14.11
C PRO A 419 -23.17 12.36 15.44
N GLN A 420 -23.17 11.45 16.40
CA GLN A 420 -22.39 11.64 17.62
C GLN A 420 -20.93 11.33 17.34
N GLU A 421 -20.03 12.21 17.76
CA GLU A 421 -18.60 11.96 17.68
C GLU A 421 -18.23 10.68 18.43
N GLN A 422 -17.54 9.77 17.77
CA GLN A 422 -17.10 8.50 18.32
C GLN A 422 -15.63 8.31 18.05
N SER A 423 -14.87 7.92 19.08
CA SER A 423 -13.50 7.47 18.93
C SER A 423 -13.48 5.94 18.81
N TYR A 424 -12.84 5.43 17.75
CA TYR A 424 -12.61 4.00 17.53
C TYR A 424 -11.26 3.53 18.09
N HIS A 425 -10.42 4.44 18.58
CA HIS A 425 -9.11 4.09 19.11
C HIS A 425 -9.23 3.08 20.24
N SER A 426 -8.35 2.08 20.22
CA SER A 426 -8.50 0.88 21.04
C SER A 426 -7.19 0.41 21.63
N VAL A 427 -7.26 -0.24 22.78
CA VAL A 427 -6.13 -0.98 23.35
C VAL A 427 -6.44 -2.48 23.37
N PHE A 428 -5.52 -3.31 22.87
CA PHE A 428 -5.61 -4.75 22.81
C PHE A 428 -4.63 -5.36 23.79
N LEU A 429 -5.14 -6.02 24.82
CA LEU A 429 -4.39 -6.59 25.93
C LEU A 429 -4.45 -8.11 25.88
N GLY A 430 -3.31 -8.78 25.88
CA GLY A 430 -3.27 -10.23 25.93
C GLY A 430 -1.93 -10.81 25.51
N ASN A 431 -1.76 -12.10 25.78
CA ASN A 431 -0.56 -12.87 25.50
C ASN A 431 -0.34 -13.09 23.98
N PRO A 432 0.85 -13.57 23.55
CA PRO A 432 1.11 -13.89 22.14
C PRO A 432 0.15 -14.97 21.62
N GLY A 433 -0.23 -14.87 20.34
CA GLY A 433 -1.05 -15.89 19.68
C GLY A 433 -2.53 -15.92 20.09
N THR A 434 -3.03 -14.95 20.85
CA THR A 434 -4.46 -14.83 21.23
C THR A 434 -5.34 -14.23 20.14
N GLY A 435 -4.78 -13.90 18.95
CA GLY A 435 -5.56 -13.43 17.81
C GLY A 435 -5.68 -11.91 17.68
N LYS A 436 -4.90 -11.11 18.41
CA LYS A 436 -4.95 -9.63 18.38
C LYS A 436 -4.92 -9.05 16.97
N THR A 437 -3.92 -9.40 16.16
CA THR A 437 -3.77 -8.88 14.78
C THR A 437 -4.93 -9.33 13.87
N THR A 438 -5.37 -10.59 14.00
CA THR A 438 -6.50 -11.12 13.21
C THR A 438 -7.79 -10.37 13.53
N VAL A 439 -8.05 -10.11 14.81
CA VAL A 439 -9.23 -9.35 15.25
C VAL A 439 -9.12 -7.88 14.83
N ALA A 440 -7.92 -7.26 14.89
CA ALA A 440 -7.71 -5.90 14.44
C ALA A 440 -8.11 -5.71 12.96
N ARG A 441 -7.72 -6.66 12.10
CA ARG A 441 -8.09 -6.69 10.68
C ARG A 441 -9.59 -6.79 10.51
N LEU A 442 -10.22 -7.78 11.15
CA LEU A 442 -11.66 -8.01 11.02
C LEU A 442 -12.51 -6.86 11.57
N ILE A 443 -12.10 -6.25 12.70
CA ILE A 443 -12.80 -5.05 13.21
C ILE A 443 -12.69 -3.90 12.20
N GLY A 444 -11.48 -3.67 11.65
CA GLY A 444 -11.27 -2.63 10.67
C GLY A 444 -12.12 -2.83 9.42
N GLU A 445 -12.16 -4.05 8.89
CA GLU A 445 -13.01 -4.42 7.74
C GLU A 445 -14.50 -4.20 8.04
N VAL A 446 -14.99 -4.65 9.20
CA VAL A 446 -16.40 -4.45 9.60
C VAL A 446 -16.74 -2.97 9.77
N LEU A 447 -15.85 -2.17 10.35
CA LEU A 447 -16.05 -0.72 10.48
C LEU A 447 -16.03 -0.02 9.11
N PHE A 448 -15.17 -0.46 8.21
CA PHE A 448 -15.12 0.02 6.83
C PHE A 448 -16.41 -0.34 6.07
N GLU A 449 -16.82 -1.63 6.07
CA GLU A 449 -18.08 -2.11 5.48
C GLU A 449 -19.31 -1.36 6.04
N SER A 450 -19.24 -0.97 7.32
CA SER A 450 -20.31 -0.21 7.99
C SER A 450 -20.23 1.30 7.70
N GLY A 451 -19.32 1.78 6.85
CA GLY A 451 -19.19 3.21 6.53
C GLY A 451 -18.73 4.09 7.71
N ALA A 452 -18.05 3.50 8.70
CA ALA A 452 -17.50 4.24 9.84
C ALA A 452 -16.30 5.11 9.44
N PHE A 453 -15.55 4.69 8.42
CA PHE A 453 -14.46 5.46 7.83
C PHE A 453 -14.92 6.17 6.55
N LYS A 454 -14.54 7.42 6.38
CA LYS A 454 -14.72 8.16 5.13
C LYS A 454 -13.55 7.86 4.19
N SER A 455 -13.49 6.64 3.68
CA SER A 455 -12.43 6.18 2.77
C SER A 455 -13.03 5.22 1.75
N ASP A 456 -12.53 5.27 0.53
CA ASP A 456 -12.95 4.39 -0.55
C ASP A 456 -12.23 3.03 -0.51
N GLU A 457 -11.19 2.89 0.34
CA GLU A 457 -10.37 1.68 0.47
C GLU A 457 -10.09 1.37 1.93
N PHE A 458 -10.22 0.09 2.32
CA PHE A 458 -9.79 -0.37 3.64
C PHE A 458 -8.26 -0.46 3.71
N LYS A 459 -7.68 0.16 4.74
CA LYS A 459 -6.24 0.12 5.01
C LYS A 459 -5.98 -0.45 6.39
N LEU A 460 -5.07 -1.42 6.46
CA LEU A 460 -4.49 -1.88 7.71
C LEU A 460 -2.98 -1.73 7.64
N ILE A 461 -2.45 -0.86 8.46
CA ILE A 461 -1.00 -0.67 8.61
C ILE A 461 -0.58 -1.32 9.94
N GLU A 462 0.29 -2.31 9.86
CA GLU A 462 0.92 -2.91 11.04
C GLU A 462 2.27 -2.21 11.27
N ALA A 463 2.52 -1.77 12.49
CA ALA A 463 3.71 -1.02 12.86
C ALA A 463 4.25 -1.44 14.23
N SER A 464 5.52 -1.24 14.45
CA SER A 464 6.26 -1.50 15.68
C SER A 464 7.17 -0.32 16.01
N GLU A 465 7.83 -0.30 17.18
CA GLU A 465 8.69 0.80 17.63
C GLU A 465 9.64 1.35 16.54
N PRO A 466 10.38 0.52 15.77
CA PRO A 466 11.32 1.02 14.75
C PRO A 466 10.66 1.81 13.60
N ASP A 467 9.38 1.56 13.34
CA ASP A 467 8.65 2.25 12.28
C ASP A 467 8.32 3.70 12.63
N PHE A 468 8.35 4.05 13.92
CA PHE A 468 8.09 5.39 14.43
C PHE A 468 9.34 6.21 14.66
N ILE A 469 10.45 5.56 15.04
CA ILE A 469 11.66 6.22 15.53
C ILE A 469 12.66 6.43 14.38
N SER A 470 12.99 7.69 14.12
CA SER A 470 14.00 8.06 13.15
C SER A 470 15.42 7.91 13.72
N GLN A 471 16.38 7.49 12.89
CA GLN A 471 17.80 7.49 13.23
C GLN A 471 18.38 8.92 13.29
N ASN A 472 17.69 9.91 12.72
CA ASN A 472 18.09 11.31 12.71
C ASN A 472 17.42 12.08 13.83
N VAL A 473 18.17 12.92 14.54
CA VAL A 473 17.63 13.78 15.60
C VAL A 473 16.61 14.76 15.00
N GLY A 474 15.37 14.75 15.54
CA GLY A 474 14.26 15.58 15.07
C GLY A 474 13.42 14.99 13.93
N GLY A 475 13.77 13.79 13.43
CA GLY A 475 13.00 13.12 12.37
C GLY A 475 11.82 12.26 12.85
N THR A 476 11.75 11.95 14.15
CA THR A 476 10.74 11.02 14.71
C THR A 476 9.31 11.54 14.54
N ALA A 477 9.05 12.81 14.81
CA ALA A 477 7.72 13.38 14.62
C ALA A 477 7.27 13.33 13.15
N GLN A 478 8.16 13.61 12.21
CA GLN A 478 7.87 13.57 10.77
C GLN A 478 7.63 12.14 10.30
N GLN A 479 8.46 11.18 10.70
CA GLN A 479 8.28 9.76 10.38
C GLN A 479 6.98 9.22 10.94
N THR A 480 6.67 9.54 12.21
CA THR A 480 5.41 9.18 12.87
C THR A 480 4.21 9.77 12.12
N LEU A 481 4.26 11.05 11.72
CA LEU A 481 3.19 11.70 10.97
C LEU A 481 2.96 11.03 9.61
N ALA A 482 4.03 10.74 8.88
CA ALA A 482 3.94 10.06 7.58
C ALA A 482 3.27 8.67 7.70
N LEU A 483 3.56 7.93 8.78
CA LEU A 483 2.93 6.64 9.04
C LEU A 483 1.43 6.78 9.38
N LEU A 484 1.05 7.80 10.16
CA LEU A 484 -0.34 8.12 10.51
C LEU A 484 -1.14 8.54 9.27
N GLU A 485 -0.59 9.39 8.41
CA GLU A 485 -1.23 9.80 7.14
C GLU A 485 -1.42 8.59 6.21
N LYS A 486 -0.45 7.68 6.14
CA LYS A 486 -0.58 6.46 5.35
C LYS A 486 -1.73 5.55 5.84
N ALA A 487 -2.01 5.55 7.15
CA ALA A 487 -3.07 4.75 7.76
C ALA A 487 -4.43 5.48 7.81
N LYS A 488 -4.50 6.73 7.40
CA LYS A 488 -5.72 7.53 7.37
C LYS A 488 -6.78 6.86 6.51
N GLY A 489 -8.02 6.84 7.00
CA GLY A 489 -9.14 6.13 6.37
C GLY A 489 -9.20 4.63 6.70
N GLY A 490 -8.37 4.14 7.62
CA GLY A 490 -8.30 2.73 7.99
C GLY A 490 -7.82 2.51 9.41
N VAL A 491 -7.00 1.49 9.61
CA VAL A 491 -6.49 1.03 10.90
C VAL A 491 -4.97 1.10 10.96
N LEU A 492 -4.43 1.74 11.98
CA LEU A 492 -3.03 1.62 12.38
C LEU A 492 -2.94 0.68 13.58
N PHE A 493 -2.34 -0.49 13.40
CA PHE A 493 -2.11 -1.47 14.45
C PHE A 493 -0.67 -1.38 14.92
N ILE A 494 -0.47 -0.99 16.19
CA ILE A 494 0.85 -0.83 16.80
C ILE A 494 1.09 -2.02 17.73
N ASP A 495 1.93 -2.96 17.27
CA ASP A 495 2.27 -4.12 18.09
C ASP A 495 3.37 -3.78 19.10
N GLU A 496 3.30 -4.42 20.27
CA GLU A 496 4.19 -4.13 21.41
C GLU A 496 4.33 -2.63 21.70
N ALA A 497 3.22 -1.88 21.65
CA ALA A 497 3.21 -0.42 21.75
C ALA A 497 3.92 0.13 23.01
N TYR A 498 4.05 -0.67 24.08
CA TYR A 498 4.82 -0.32 25.27
C TYR A 498 6.31 -0.12 24.99
N ALA A 499 6.82 -0.64 23.86
CA ALA A 499 8.20 -0.43 23.43
C ALA A 499 8.51 1.04 23.17
N LEU A 500 7.52 1.83 22.73
CA LEU A 500 7.64 3.28 22.55
C LEU A 500 7.94 4.04 23.87
N ASN A 501 7.80 3.40 25.05
CA ASN A 501 8.07 4.01 26.35
C ASN A 501 9.37 3.50 27.00
N LYS A 502 10.25 2.83 26.24
CA LYS A 502 11.55 2.38 26.77
C LYS A 502 12.45 3.59 27.02
N LYS A 503 12.83 3.79 28.26
CA LYS A 503 13.80 4.82 28.69
C LYS A 503 15.21 4.33 28.39
N ASP A 504 15.71 4.53 27.20
CA ASP A 504 17.13 4.41 26.90
C ASP A 504 17.77 5.81 26.81
N ALA A 505 18.76 5.97 27.65
CA ALA A 505 19.71 7.08 27.83
C ALA A 505 19.60 8.31 26.88
N ASN A 506 19.15 9.43 27.43
CA ASN A 506 19.40 10.84 27.01
C ASN A 506 18.56 11.47 25.89
N VAL A 507 17.79 10.76 25.07
CA VAL A 507 16.84 11.38 24.14
C VAL A 507 15.60 10.50 24.06
N ASP A 508 14.43 11.05 24.38
CA ASP A 508 13.19 10.30 24.50
C ASP A 508 12.37 10.36 23.19
N PHE A 509 12.92 9.75 22.13
CA PHE A 509 12.27 9.69 20.82
C PHE A 509 10.89 9.01 20.84
N GLY A 510 10.71 8.03 21.73
CA GLY A 510 9.42 7.35 21.88
C GLY A 510 8.33 8.28 22.44
N ILE A 511 8.66 9.16 23.37
CA ILE A 511 7.72 10.19 23.87
C ILE A 511 7.35 11.17 22.75
N GLU A 512 8.28 11.56 21.87
CA GLU A 512 8.01 12.41 20.72
C GLU A 512 7.00 11.74 19.76
N ALA A 513 7.19 10.44 19.47
CA ALA A 513 6.26 9.65 18.68
C ALA A 513 4.87 9.59 19.34
N ILE A 514 4.79 9.27 20.63
CA ILE A 514 3.52 9.22 21.38
C ILE A 514 2.80 10.57 21.36
N ASN A 515 3.50 11.65 21.56
CA ASN A 515 2.90 13.01 21.54
C ASN A 515 2.38 13.37 20.14
N THR A 516 3.07 12.96 19.08
CA THR A 516 2.63 13.15 17.70
C THR A 516 1.36 12.33 17.44
N ILE A 517 1.33 11.05 17.86
CA ILE A 517 0.13 10.20 17.76
C ILE A 517 -1.05 10.83 18.52
N LEU A 518 -0.85 11.29 19.75
CA LEU A 518 -1.91 11.87 20.57
C LEU A 518 -2.50 13.14 19.94
N LYS A 519 -1.68 13.97 19.34
CA LYS A 519 -2.13 15.16 18.61
C LYS A 519 -2.94 14.76 17.39
N TYR A 520 -2.44 13.80 16.60
CA TYR A 520 -3.12 13.33 15.42
C TYR A 520 -4.48 12.68 15.72
N MET A 521 -4.59 11.90 16.82
CA MET A 521 -5.87 11.32 17.27
C MET A 521 -6.93 12.38 17.56
N GLU A 522 -6.53 13.54 18.04
CA GLU A 522 -7.45 14.66 18.33
C GLU A 522 -7.86 15.37 17.04
N ASP A 523 -6.90 15.64 16.16
CA ASP A 523 -7.12 16.42 14.93
C ASP A 523 -7.90 15.61 13.87
N HIS A 524 -7.84 14.25 13.90
CA HIS A 524 -8.44 13.34 12.91
C HIS A 524 -9.42 12.33 13.51
N ARG A 525 -10.28 12.80 14.43
CA ARG A 525 -11.31 11.95 15.04
C ARG A 525 -12.26 11.37 14.00
N GLY A 526 -12.47 10.05 14.05
CA GLY A 526 -13.36 9.33 13.13
C GLY A 526 -12.78 9.09 11.74
N GLU A 527 -11.56 9.56 11.45
CA GLU A 527 -10.89 9.34 10.16
C GLU A 527 -9.90 8.16 10.20
N ILE A 528 -9.48 7.74 11.38
CA ILE A 528 -8.53 6.65 11.59
C ILE A 528 -8.85 5.90 12.89
N MET A 529 -8.61 4.59 12.89
CA MET A 529 -8.59 3.77 14.10
C MET A 529 -7.14 3.42 14.46
N ILE A 530 -6.70 3.79 15.64
CA ILE A 530 -5.37 3.41 16.16
C ILE A 530 -5.57 2.35 17.24
N ILE A 531 -4.89 1.21 17.08
CA ILE A 531 -4.92 0.08 18.02
C ILE A 531 -3.55 -0.08 18.64
N PHE A 532 -3.46 0.10 19.95
CA PHE A 532 -2.25 -0.17 20.72
C PHE A 532 -2.33 -1.60 21.27
N ALA A 533 -1.46 -2.49 20.83
CA ALA A 533 -1.47 -3.89 21.23
C ALA A 533 -0.22 -4.25 22.06
N GLY A 534 -0.38 -5.19 22.97
CA GLY A 534 0.75 -5.72 23.75
C GLY A 534 0.32 -6.58 24.92
N TYR A 535 1.28 -6.98 25.77
CA TYR A 535 1.03 -7.75 26.98
C TYR A 535 0.27 -6.92 28.01
N THR A 536 -0.64 -7.56 28.72
CA THR A 536 -1.57 -6.87 29.63
C THR A 536 -0.85 -5.99 30.65
N LYS A 537 0.17 -6.52 31.33
CA LYS A 537 0.89 -5.81 32.38
C LYS A 537 1.68 -4.62 31.85
N GLU A 538 2.44 -4.82 30.79
CA GLU A 538 3.28 -3.82 30.13
C GLU A 538 2.41 -2.69 29.53
N MET A 539 1.29 -3.05 28.92
CA MET A 539 0.35 -2.08 28.38
C MET A 539 -0.38 -1.27 29.45
N GLU A 540 -0.71 -1.87 30.60
CA GLU A 540 -1.27 -1.11 31.74
C GLU A 540 -0.27 -0.11 32.30
N GLU A 541 1.01 -0.43 32.35
CA GLU A 541 2.08 0.49 32.72
C GLU A 541 2.24 1.61 31.67
N PHE A 542 2.23 1.25 30.38
CA PHE A 542 2.30 2.18 29.25
C PHE A 542 1.19 3.22 29.29
N LEU A 543 -0.06 2.81 29.49
CA LEU A 543 -1.21 3.69 29.60
C LEU A 543 -1.16 4.63 30.82
N LYS A 544 -0.60 4.16 31.93
CA LYS A 544 -0.42 4.98 33.16
C LYS A 544 0.67 6.05 32.98
N THR A 545 1.68 5.79 32.18
CA THR A 545 2.81 6.71 31.97
C THR A 545 2.36 7.96 31.18
N ASN A 546 1.34 7.82 30.30
CA ASN A 546 0.81 8.95 29.55
C ASN A 546 -0.70 9.09 29.75
N PRO A 547 -1.16 9.99 30.65
CA PRO A 547 -2.59 10.22 30.91
C PRO A 547 -3.39 10.63 29.66
N GLY A 548 -2.73 11.24 28.66
CA GLY A 548 -3.33 11.62 27.39
C GLY A 548 -3.80 10.42 26.56
N LEU A 549 -3.10 9.28 26.64
CA LEU A 549 -3.53 8.03 25.99
C LEU A 549 -4.82 7.50 26.61
N THR A 550 -4.89 7.43 27.92
CA THR A 550 -6.06 6.89 28.64
C THR A 550 -7.35 7.64 28.32
N SER A 551 -7.28 8.96 28.10
CA SER A 551 -8.45 9.77 27.76
C SER A 551 -8.90 9.64 26.32
N ARG A 552 -8.00 9.28 25.38
CA ARG A 552 -8.25 9.19 23.93
C ARG A 552 -8.48 7.78 23.42
N VAL A 553 -8.17 6.75 24.21
CA VAL A 553 -8.36 5.34 23.86
C VAL A 553 -9.46 4.74 24.72
N PRO A 554 -10.74 4.98 24.40
CA PRO A 554 -11.86 4.57 25.23
C PRO A 554 -12.15 3.06 25.18
N ASN A 555 -11.72 2.38 24.11
CA ASN A 555 -12.10 0.99 23.87
C ASN A 555 -10.98 0.07 24.36
N LYS A 556 -11.31 -0.84 25.29
CA LYS A 556 -10.38 -1.81 25.85
C LYS A 556 -10.83 -3.22 25.51
N PHE A 557 -10.01 -3.97 24.79
CA PHE A 557 -10.24 -5.37 24.44
C PHE A 557 -9.25 -6.26 25.17
N VAL A 558 -9.77 -7.20 25.96
CA VAL A 558 -8.95 -8.16 26.70
C VAL A 558 -9.02 -9.50 25.99
N PHE A 559 -7.88 -9.94 25.51
CA PHE A 559 -7.69 -11.24 24.87
C PHE A 559 -7.21 -12.23 25.91
N GLU A 560 -8.12 -13.03 26.39
CA GLU A 560 -7.82 -14.12 27.35
C GLU A 560 -7.04 -15.23 26.65
N ASP A 561 -6.24 -15.99 27.41
CA ASP A 561 -5.61 -17.19 26.88
C ASP A 561 -6.66 -18.24 26.52
N TYR A 562 -6.41 -18.97 25.44
CA TYR A 562 -7.29 -20.05 25.03
C TYR A 562 -7.23 -21.21 26.02
N THR A 563 -8.39 -21.76 26.32
CA THR A 563 -8.49 -23.03 27.06
C THR A 563 -7.90 -24.18 26.24
N PRO A 564 -7.48 -25.28 26.88
CA PRO A 564 -7.00 -26.46 26.13
C PRO A 564 -8.01 -27.01 25.13
N ASP A 565 -9.32 -26.84 25.37
CA ASP A 565 -10.39 -27.24 24.44
C ASP A 565 -10.43 -26.33 23.21
N GLU A 566 -10.33 -25.03 23.41
CA GLU A 566 -10.26 -24.06 22.31
C GLU A 566 -8.98 -24.24 21.47
N ILE A 567 -7.85 -24.59 22.09
CA ILE A 567 -6.60 -24.90 21.37
C ILE A 567 -6.79 -26.11 20.44
N VAL A 568 -7.48 -27.16 20.92
CA VAL A 568 -7.80 -28.32 20.08
C VAL A 568 -8.67 -27.89 18.90
N GLU A 569 -9.77 -27.17 19.15
CA GLU A 569 -10.68 -26.71 18.11
C GLU A 569 -9.98 -25.83 17.07
N ILE A 570 -9.04 -24.95 17.48
CA ILE A 570 -8.21 -24.17 16.57
C ILE A 570 -7.33 -25.08 15.71
N GLY A 571 -6.72 -26.09 16.32
CA GLY A 571 -5.85 -27.04 15.62
C GLY A 571 -6.61 -27.91 14.61
N GLU A 572 -7.76 -28.42 14.98
CA GLU A 572 -8.65 -29.22 14.12
C GLU A 572 -9.11 -28.38 12.91
N LYS A 573 -9.64 -27.17 13.16
CA LYS A 573 -10.08 -26.26 12.08
C LYS A 573 -8.95 -25.89 11.12
N ASP A 574 -7.72 -25.69 11.62
CA ASP A 574 -6.56 -25.41 10.78
C ASP A 574 -6.24 -26.59 9.85
N LEU A 575 -6.27 -27.83 10.34
CA LEU A 575 -5.97 -29.03 9.56
C LEU A 575 -7.11 -29.36 8.58
N VAL A 576 -8.36 -29.25 9.03
CA VAL A 576 -9.54 -29.47 8.16
C VAL A 576 -9.59 -28.42 7.04
N LYS A 577 -9.25 -27.16 7.33
CA LYS A 577 -9.15 -26.11 6.30
C LYS A 577 -8.08 -26.43 5.24
N LYS A 578 -7.03 -27.15 5.63
CA LYS A 578 -5.96 -27.64 4.74
C LYS A 578 -6.29 -29.01 4.11
N GLN A 579 -7.55 -29.46 4.21
CA GLN A 579 -8.07 -30.70 3.64
C GLN A 579 -7.49 -31.99 4.26
N TYR A 580 -6.96 -31.93 5.48
CA TYR A 580 -6.56 -33.09 6.22
C TYR A 580 -7.71 -33.67 7.02
N GLN A 581 -7.74 -35.01 7.16
CA GLN A 581 -8.68 -35.78 7.95
C GLN A 581 -7.95 -36.52 9.05
N PHE A 582 -8.65 -36.89 10.12
CA PHE A 582 -8.07 -37.66 11.20
C PHE A 582 -8.56 -39.12 11.13
N GLU A 583 -7.66 -40.06 11.27
CA GLU A 583 -8.03 -41.47 11.54
C GLU A 583 -8.80 -41.57 12.87
N ASP A 584 -8.40 -40.77 13.86
CA ASP A 584 -8.98 -40.71 15.20
C ASP A 584 -8.89 -39.27 15.76
N GLU A 585 -9.98 -38.52 15.55
CA GLU A 585 -10.12 -37.13 15.98
C GLU A 585 -10.07 -37.00 17.52
N GLU A 586 -10.70 -37.96 18.23
CA GLU A 586 -10.71 -37.98 19.68
C GLU A 586 -9.28 -38.19 20.25
N TYR A 587 -8.50 -39.08 19.61
CA TYR A 587 -7.09 -39.29 19.98
C TYR A 587 -6.27 -38.00 19.79
N TYR A 588 -6.42 -37.34 18.64
CA TYR A 588 -5.77 -36.05 18.39
C TYR A 588 -6.11 -35.03 19.51
N ALA A 589 -7.42 -34.87 19.79
CA ALA A 589 -7.89 -33.94 20.80
C ALA A 589 -7.29 -34.24 22.19
N GLN A 590 -7.29 -35.49 22.60
CA GLN A 590 -6.72 -35.90 23.90
C GLN A 590 -5.21 -35.61 23.98
N GLN A 591 -4.46 -35.95 22.93
CA GLN A 591 -3.01 -35.79 22.93
C GLN A 591 -2.61 -34.30 22.84
N VAL A 592 -3.32 -33.49 22.07
CA VAL A 592 -3.10 -32.03 22.00
C VAL A 592 -3.37 -31.36 23.33
N LYS A 593 -4.53 -31.68 23.97
CA LYS A 593 -4.84 -31.17 25.33
C LYS A 593 -3.75 -31.50 26.33
N ARG A 594 -3.29 -32.74 26.34
CA ARG A 594 -2.23 -33.21 27.22
C ARG A 594 -0.90 -32.50 26.94
N ALA A 595 -0.52 -32.40 25.66
CA ALA A 595 0.70 -31.75 25.24
C ALA A 595 0.71 -30.25 25.57
N TYR A 596 -0.41 -29.55 25.37
CA TYR A 596 -0.54 -28.12 25.67
C TYR A 596 -0.46 -27.86 27.19
N ARG A 597 -1.18 -28.64 28.01
CA ARG A 597 -1.13 -28.52 29.47
C ARG A 597 0.29 -28.75 30.06
N ASN A 598 1.02 -29.65 29.44
CA ASN A 598 2.39 -29.99 29.88
C ASN A 598 3.47 -29.15 29.22
N SER A 599 3.10 -28.23 28.33
CA SER A 599 4.02 -27.33 27.64
C SER A 599 4.45 -26.18 28.56
N LEU A 600 5.68 -25.76 28.45
CA LEU A 600 6.16 -24.50 29.03
C LEU A 600 5.85 -23.29 28.15
N ASP A 601 5.51 -23.54 26.90
CA ASP A 601 5.13 -22.54 25.93
C ASP A 601 3.61 -22.49 25.82
N HIS A 602 3.01 -21.48 26.40
CA HIS A 602 1.57 -21.20 26.31
C HIS A 602 1.28 -20.06 25.31
N SER A 603 1.97 -20.05 24.14
CA SER A 603 1.78 -19.05 23.12
C SER A 603 0.48 -19.22 22.30
N ASN A 604 -0.53 -19.85 22.88
CA ASN A 604 -1.88 -19.93 22.35
C ASN A 604 -1.97 -20.51 20.92
N ALA A 605 -2.65 -19.84 19.98
CA ALA A 605 -2.78 -20.31 18.60
C ALA A 605 -1.42 -20.45 17.87
N ARG A 606 -0.37 -19.79 18.33
CA ARG A 606 0.99 -19.99 17.78
C ARG A 606 1.54 -21.38 18.17
N TRP A 607 1.29 -21.81 19.39
CA TRP A 607 1.70 -23.13 19.86
C TRP A 607 1.05 -24.25 19.03
N ILE A 608 -0.26 -24.22 18.84
CA ILE A 608 -0.96 -25.28 18.09
C ILE A 608 -0.59 -25.27 16.61
N ARG A 609 -0.35 -24.11 15.99
CA ARG A 609 0.17 -24.03 14.61
C ARG A 609 1.54 -24.72 14.51
N ASN A 610 2.45 -24.43 15.43
CA ASN A 610 3.76 -25.09 15.48
C ASN A 610 3.65 -26.61 15.70
N PHE A 611 2.67 -27.05 16.50
CA PHE A 611 2.39 -28.46 16.70
C PHE A 611 1.89 -29.09 15.41
N ASN A 612 0.90 -28.50 14.74
CA ASN A 612 0.35 -28.96 13.47
C ASN A 612 1.41 -29.00 12.36
N GLU A 613 2.29 -28.01 12.28
CA GLU A 613 3.40 -28.03 11.30
C GLU A 613 4.34 -29.24 11.52
N LYS A 614 4.63 -29.57 12.78
CA LYS A 614 5.41 -30.78 13.10
C LYS A 614 4.64 -32.04 12.73
N LEU A 615 3.32 -32.05 12.99
CA LEU A 615 2.45 -33.17 12.67
C LEU A 615 2.40 -33.43 11.16
N LEU A 616 2.28 -32.38 10.36
CA LEU A 616 2.30 -32.50 8.90
C LEU A 616 3.67 -32.99 8.37
N LYS A 617 4.77 -32.62 9.02
CA LYS A 617 6.11 -33.17 8.68
C LYS A 617 6.22 -34.66 9.01
N ALA A 618 5.70 -35.10 10.15
CA ALA A 618 5.66 -36.52 10.52
C ALA A 618 4.78 -37.33 9.55
N PHE A 619 3.59 -36.79 9.25
CA PHE A 619 2.69 -37.34 8.24
C PHE A 619 3.38 -37.50 6.87
N ALA A 620 4.01 -36.42 6.34
CA ALA A 620 4.69 -36.46 5.05
C ALA A 620 5.84 -37.50 5.04
N ASN A 621 6.61 -37.60 6.12
CA ASN A 621 7.65 -38.61 6.27
C ASN A 621 7.08 -40.03 6.23
N ARG A 622 5.96 -40.31 6.91
CA ARG A 622 5.30 -41.60 6.88
C ARG A 622 4.83 -41.95 5.46
N VAL A 623 4.11 -41.03 4.81
CA VAL A 623 3.59 -41.22 3.45
C VAL A 623 4.71 -41.55 2.47
N MET A 624 5.80 -40.78 2.50
CA MET A 624 6.96 -41.00 1.61
C MET A 624 7.68 -42.32 1.89
N ASN A 625 7.78 -42.75 3.13
CA ASN A 625 8.46 -43.99 3.52
C ASN A 625 7.62 -45.24 3.25
N THR A 626 6.29 -45.15 3.36
CA THR A 626 5.37 -46.29 3.18
C THR A 626 4.87 -46.43 1.73
N GLY A 627 5.00 -45.35 0.92
CA GLY A 627 4.47 -45.31 -0.45
C GLY A 627 2.95 -45.43 -0.53
N THR A 628 2.23 -44.98 0.54
CA THR A 628 0.76 -44.97 0.54
C THR A 628 0.23 -43.90 -0.39
N GLU A 629 -0.90 -44.16 -1.05
CA GLU A 629 -1.61 -43.18 -1.89
C GLU A 629 -2.53 -42.26 -1.08
N ASP A 630 -2.70 -42.50 0.23
CA ASP A 630 -3.48 -41.64 1.12
C ASP A 630 -2.68 -40.41 1.55
N LEU A 631 -3.03 -39.27 0.99
CA LEU A 631 -2.39 -37.96 1.22
C LEU A 631 -3.19 -37.04 2.14
N GLU A 632 -4.25 -37.53 2.75
CA GLU A 632 -5.20 -36.71 3.53
C GLU A 632 -5.31 -37.17 4.99
N THR A 633 -5.15 -38.48 5.29
CA THR A 633 -5.47 -39.04 6.60
C THR A 633 -4.27 -39.05 7.56
N ILE A 634 -4.34 -38.21 8.58
CA ILE A 634 -3.39 -38.18 9.70
C ILE A 634 -3.70 -39.33 10.66
N THR A 635 -2.71 -40.18 10.91
CA THR A 635 -2.84 -41.37 11.77
C THR A 635 -2.36 -41.14 13.18
N ARG A 636 -2.74 -42.04 14.10
CA ARG A 636 -2.21 -42.03 15.47
C ARG A 636 -0.67 -42.09 15.52
N ALA A 637 -0.04 -42.82 14.59
CA ALA A 637 1.40 -42.93 14.51
C ALA A 637 2.08 -41.59 14.24
N ASP A 638 1.50 -40.74 13.40
CA ASP A 638 2.01 -39.39 13.11
C ASP A 638 1.99 -38.50 14.36
N ILE A 639 0.92 -38.59 15.14
CA ILE A 639 0.74 -37.85 16.40
C ILE A 639 1.78 -38.31 17.43
N ASP A 640 1.94 -39.64 17.57
CA ASP A 640 2.90 -40.23 18.51
C ASP A 640 4.35 -39.84 18.16
N GLU A 641 4.70 -39.79 16.87
CA GLU A 641 6.01 -39.34 16.40
C GLU A 641 6.31 -37.91 16.87
N VAL A 642 5.35 -36.98 16.71
CA VAL A 642 5.53 -35.59 17.16
C VAL A 642 5.70 -35.50 18.67
N LEU A 643 4.90 -36.28 19.42
CA LEU A 643 5.00 -36.31 20.88
C LEU A 643 6.32 -36.90 21.35
N ALA A 644 6.84 -37.92 20.67
CA ALA A 644 8.15 -38.50 20.98
C ALA A 644 9.28 -37.51 20.67
N GLN A 645 9.21 -36.78 19.55
CA GLN A 645 10.17 -35.72 19.20
C GLN A 645 10.12 -34.55 20.19
N GLY A 646 8.95 -34.15 20.65
CA GLY A 646 8.76 -33.13 21.69
C GLY A 646 9.42 -33.48 23.03
N ARG A 647 9.42 -34.77 23.40
CA ARG A 647 10.15 -35.25 24.57
C ARG A 647 11.67 -35.22 24.37
N TYR A 648 12.16 -35.38 23.13
CA TYR A 648 13.58 -35.33 22.78
C TYR A 648 14.14 -33.91 22.66
N GLN A 649 13.34 -32.90 22.35
CA GLN A 649 13.80 -31.51 22.29
C GLN A 649 14.03 -30.86 23.63
N ALA A 650 13.53 -31.46 24.72
CA ALA A 650 13.96 -31.11 26.09
C ALA A 650 15.36 -31.62 26.46
N SER A 651 15.95 -32.50 25.61
CA SER A 651 17.31 -32.99 25.78
C SER A 651 18.04 -33.01 24.44
N GLY A 652 18.66 -31.88 24.07
CA GLY A 652 19.72 -31.90 23.05
C GLY A 652 20.87 -32.79 23.47
N LYS A 653 21.13 -33.83 22.68
CA LYS A 653 22.10 -34.94 22.74
C LYS A 653 21.57 -36.24 23.40
N LYS A 654 21.78 -37.32 22.67
CA LYS A 654 21.86 -38.67 23.27
C LYS A 654 22.90 -38.64 24.35
N ASP A 655 22.53 -38.34 25.56
CA ASP A 655 23.33 -38.44 26.74
C ASP A 655 22.44 -38.85 27.92
N GLU A 656 22.93 -39.71 28.75
CA GLU A 656 22.43 -40.25 30.01
C GLU A 656 21.26 -39.49 30.62
N ASP A 657 20.23 -40.21 31.09
CA ASP A 657 19.06 -39.64 31.77
C ASP A 657 19.48 -38.52 32.71
N ALA A 658 18.78 -37.36 32.65
CA ALA A 658 19.07 -36.19 33.53
C ALA A 658 19.14 -36.59 35.00
N LEU A 659 18.29 -37.54 35.41
CA LEU A 659 18.29 -38.11 36.74
C LEU A 659 19.56 -38.95 37.04
N GLU A 660 20.02 -39.76 36.09
CA GLU A 660 21.30 -40.51 36.25
C GLU A 660 22.50 -39.55 36.36
N ARG A 661 22.51 -38.49 35.58
CA ARG A 661 23.57 -37.46 35.65
C ARG A 661 23.55 -36.72 36.98
N LEU A 662 22.35 -36.40 37.51
CA LEU A 662 22.20 -35.83 38.84
C LEU A 662 22.70 -36.80 39.90
N GLN A 663 22.40 -38.10 39.81
CA GLN A 663 22.83 -39.14 40.75
C GLN A 663 24.36 -39.34 40.74
N LYS A 664 25.03 -39.11 39.58
CA LYS A 664 26.50 -39.18 39.43
C LYS A 664 27.26 -38.00 40.08
N LEU A 665 26.58 -36.89 40.37
CA LEU A 665 27.22 -35.76 41.04
C LEU A 665 27.67 -36.17 42.46
N ILE A 666 28.89 -35.83 42.79
CA ILE A 666 29.48 -36.20 44.10
C ILE A 666 28.91 -35.28 45.20
N GLY A 667 28.43 -35.84 46.25
CA GLY A 667 27.82 -35.11 47.37
C GLY A 667 26.38 -34.68 47.06
N ILE A 668 25.92 -33.56 47.61
CA ILE A 668 24.58 -32.97 47.43
C ILE A 668 23.40 -33.93 47.67
N ASN A 669 23.55 -34.88 48.60
CA ASN A 669 22.54 -35.93 48.87
C ASN A 669 21.19 -35.35 49.23
N GLY A 670 21.11 -34.26 50.00
CA GLY A 670 19.84 -33.59 50.33
C GLY A 670 19.12 -33.00 49.13
N VAL A 671 19.87 -32.54 48.10
CA VAL A 671 19.28 -32.04 46.84
C VAL A 671 18.75 -33.21 46.00
N LYS A 672 19.50 -34.32 45.94
CA LYS A 672 19.06 -35.54 45.22
C LYS A 672 17.77 -36.10 45.83
N GLU A 673 17.67 -36.14 47.15
CA GLU A 673 16.44 -36.58 47.83
C GLU A 673 15.26 -35.67 47.52
N GLN A 674 15.45 -34.35 47.52
CA GLN A 674 14.37 -33.40 47.18
C GLN A 674 13.92 -33.55 45.73
N VAL A 675 14.83 -33.66 44.77
CA VAL A 675 14.48 -33.88 43.36
C VAL A 675 13.73 -35.20 43.20
N ASN A 676 14.14 -36.28 43.83
CA ASN A 676 13.43 -37.56 43.80
C ASN A 676 12.01 -37.43 44.38
N ARG A 677 11.81 -36.67 45.45
CA ARG A 677 10.45 -36.40 46.00
C ARG A 677 9.59 -35.64 45.05
N PHE A 678 10.12 -34.65 44.34
CA PHE A 678 9.39 -33.95 43.30
C PHE A 678 8.99 -34.88 42.14
N ILE A 679 9.90 -35.73 41.64
CA ILE A 679 9.61 -36.70 40.60
C ILE A 679 8.50 -37.66 41.05
N SER A 680 8.57 -38.20 42.28
CA SER A 680 7.54 -39.08 42.80
C SER A 680 6.16 -38.39 42.93
N LEU A 681 6.16 -37.08 43.22
CA LEU A 681 4.92 -36.30 43.29
C LEU A 681 4.32 -36.08 41.90
N VAL A 682 5.16 -35.77 40.88
CA VAL A 682 4.73 -35.63 39.49
C VAL A 682 4.20 -36.96 38.94
N GLU A 683 4.87 -38.08 39.24
CA GLU A 683 4.42 -39.42 38.87
C GLU A 683 3.09 -39.78 39.54
N LEU A 684 2.91 -39.42 40.83
CA LEU A 684 1.66 -39.64 41.52
C LEU A 684 0.52 -38.84 40.90
N ASN A 685 0.73 -37.56 40.63
CA ASN A 685 -0.29 -36.73 39.97
C ASN A 685 -0.62 -37.26 38.59
N HIS A 686 0.34 -37.73 37.82
CA HIS A 686 0.11 -38.35 36.52
C HIS A 686 -0.76 -39.62 36.64
N ARG A 687 -0.51 -40.50 37.61
CA ARG A 687 -1.35 -41.70 37.88
C ARG A 687 -2.76 -41.33 38.33
N ARG A 688 -2.91 -40.25 39.10
CA ARG A 688 -4.21 -39.72 39.56
C ARG A 688 -5.03 -39.22 38.37
N GLU A 689 -4.37 -38.50 37.48
CA GLU A 689 -4.98 -37.99 36.24
C GLU A 689 -5.44 -39.12 35.31
N GLU A 690 -4.64 -40.18 35.18
CA GLU A 690 -5.01 -41.39 34.42
C GLU A 690 -6.26 -42.12 35.03
N GLN A 691 -6.52 -41.93 36.32
CA GLN A 691 -7.66 -42.50 37.05
C GLN A 691 -8.85 -41.50 37.14
N GLY A 692 -8.75 -40.32 36.47
CA GLY A 692 -9.81 -39.30 36.49
C GLY A 692 -9.96 -38.55 37.81
N MET A 693 -8.92 -38.58 38.70
CA MET A 693 -8.93 -37.90 40.01
C MET A 693 -8.31 -36.50 39.86
N GLU A 694 -8.80 -35.52 40.65
CA GLU A 694 -8.22 -34.18 40.69
C GLU A 694 -6.76 -34.20 41.14
N ASN A 695 -5.94 -33.42 40.46
CA ASN A 695 -4.52 -33.23 40.80
C ASN A 695 -4.35 -32.38 42.07
N SER A 696 -3.32 -32.67 42.85
CA SER A 696 -2.94 -31.78 43.93
C SER A 696 -2.10 -30.62 43.39
N ASP A 697 -2.54 -29.38 43.63
CA ASP A 697 -1.76 -28.20 43.28
C ASP A 697 -0.44 -28.19 44.07
N PHE A 698 0.68 -28.11 43.38
CA PHE A 698 1.99 -27.91 43.99
C PHE A 698 2.86 -26.94 43.21
N THR A 699 3.70 -26.23 43.93
CA THR A 699 4.57 -25.19 43.34
C THR A 699 5.94 -25.79 43.01
N LEU A 700 6.37 -25.66 41.76
CA LEU A 700 7.73 -26.06 41.33
C LEU A 700 8.79 -24.97 41.56
N HIS A 701 8.41 -23.85 42.19
CA HIS A 701 9.38 -22.79 42.48
C HIS A 701 10.38 -23.28 43.53
N SER A 702 11.67 -23.23 43.18
CA SER A 702 12.76 -23.74 44.05
C SER A 702 13.78 -22.65 44.33
N LEU A 703 14.20 -22.57 45.59
CA LEU A 703 15.25 -21.67 46.04
C LEU A 703 16.52 -22.45 46.31
N PHE A 704 17.59 -22.20 45.57
CA PHE A 704 18.89 -22.84 45.75
C PHE A 704 19.77 -22.02 46.71
N LEU A 705 19.96 -22.52 47.95
CA LEU A 705 20.78 -21.89 48.96
C LEU A 705 22.13 -22.60 49.09
N GLY A 706 23.20 -21.85 49.18
CA GLY A 706 24.56 -22.40 49.38
C GLY A 706 25.66 -21.41 49.02
N ASN A 707 26.89 -21.69 49.43
CA ASN A 707 28.06 -20.87 49.15
C ASN A 707 28.42 -20.89 47.63
N PRO A 708 29.21 -19.94 47.13
CA PRO A 708 29.76 -19.99 45.76
C PRO A 708 30.53 -21.32 45.54
N GLY A 709 30.38 -21.93 44.36
CA GLY A 709 31.06 -23.17 43.98
C GLY A 709 30.42 -24.47 44.47
N THR A 710 29.27 -24.44 45.18
CA THR A 710 28.57 -25.66 45.68
C THR A 710 27.68 -26.35 44.64
N GLY A 711 27.79 -26.00 43.35
CA GLY A 711 27.07 -26.68 42.28
C GLY A 711 25.63 -26.20 42.06
N LYS A 712 25.19 -25.04 42.58
CA LYS A 712 23.84 -24.51 42.42
C LYS A 712 23.45 -24.37 40.94
N THR A 713 24.31 -23.75 40.15
CA THR A 713 24.10 -23.57 38.73
C THR A 713 24.17 -24.89 37.93
N THR A 714 24.95 -25.86 38.45
CA THR A 714 25.07 -27.18 37.82
C THR A 714 23.83 -28.03 38.05
N VAL A 715 23.15 -27.88 39.18
CA VAL A 715 21.94 -28.65 39.53
C VAL A 715 20.67 -28.03 38.89
N GLY A 716 20.61 -26.71 38.72
CA GLY A 716 19.44 -26.02 38.17
C GLY A 716 18.87 -26.63 36.89
N PRO A 717 19.68 -26.97 35.87
CA PRO A 717 19.19 -27.60 34.65
C PRO A 717 18.56 -29.00 34.80
N TYR A 718 18.84 -29.72 35.91
CA TYR A 718 18.26 -31.04 36.18
C TYR A 718 16.93 -30.99 36.94
N CYS A 719 16.52 -29.79 37.36
CA CYS A 719 15.24 -29.55 38.02
C CYS A 719 14.19 -28.96 37.11
N ARG A 720 14.51 -28.82 35.85
CA ARG A 720 13.58 -28.32 34.77
C ARG A 720 12.81 -29.46 34.15
#